data_dc961bfd0fd7c3ed826e9e710218a1f6
#
_entry.id   dc961bfd0fd7c3ed826e9e710218a1f6
#
_cell.length_a   1.000
_cell.length_b   1.000
_cell.length_c   1.000
_cell.angle_alpha   90.00
_cell.angle_beta   90.00
_cell.angle_gamma   90.00
#
_symmetry.space_group_name_H-M   'P 1'
#
loop_
_entity.id
_entity.type
_entity.pdbx_description
1 polymer ?
#
loop_
_entity_poly.entity_id
_entity_poly.type
_entity_poly.pdbx_seq_one_letter_code
_entity_poly.pdbx_strand_id
1 'polypeptide(L)'
;MTLNRAEPPPVKTNRDEVSMDKSATCPAPGCRAGETLRGYLVRRVETVGDLRCTAYEMEHLATGARVLHLHADDSENLFAIGFRTPPWDSTGIAHILEHSVLAGSEAYPVKDAFNELSRATLQTFINALTYPDKTVYPVASQVPVDYFNLARVYADLVLRPRILRETFLQEGHHLEFVDPADPAGDLTVSGIVYNEMKGAYSSPEGLMYKALQQNLFPDNAYGYDSGGDPEAIPHLTWEQLREFHRLYYSPSNAYIFLYGSIPVEDHLAFLEGVLAGFGRVRVESAIGLQPRWNRPRSTRDCFPIARGESPARKTAVNLAWMTAENTQPEEVLLLRIATHALIGTAAGPLRKALIDSGLGEDLSPVTGLETDLRQVVFSVGLRGTDPGRKEAVEALVLETLEGIAETGFDRGLVEAALHQVEFHGREIVRGAYPYGITLMGRVFHTWLYDGDPLTPLKFNALIGRARERWRREPGLFQEVIRRWLLDNPHRLTSVMEPSHSCLEEAETRFRKRMAELKATLSETDRERIRDESSRLRALQTEPDSPEALATLPRLKRADIPRQAETIPSEEGRADGVDVLKHEIFGNGIVYLDCAFDVSHVPDGMQPWLPLLGKFARGMGAAGRRYDEMATRISTAMGALGVQMASGFGRDGRQTWQRMIFRMRALHRNIPEALSLLGDILSAGDLSDRRRMEDLVLEKRNSLQSAVIPSGHLFAQRTAASTQTLPSLRDEQWNGRIQLRLLNGLAERFAADPLVEHMERLRALVFGRGRLLLNVTGDAEGVGLLLEEIGALTGRLGSGSPGTDGPSMAPAPARVGVS
;
A
#
# COMPACT_ATOMS: atom_id res chain seq x y z
N MET A 1 34.40 51.43 20.07
CA MET A 1 35.33 50.28 19.85
C MET A 1 34.76 49.43 18.72
N THR A 2 35.30 49.66 17.56
CA THR A 2 34.97 49.06 16.27
C THR A 2 35.61 47.69 16.16
N LEU A 3 34.80 46.63 16.00
CA LEU A 3 35.29 45.26 15.72
C LEU A 3 35.18 45.01 14.20
N ASN A 4 36.37 44.86 13.58
CA ASN A 4 36.61 44.47 12.20
C ASN A 4 35.95 43.13 11.90
N ARG A 5 35.12 43.06 10.84
CA ARG A 5 34.73 41.85 10.16
C ARG A 5 35.85 41.47 9.18
N ALA A 6 36.45 40.28 9.40
CA ALA A 6 37.33 39.66 8.42
C ALA A 6 36.46 38.87 7.42
N GLU A 7 36.65 39.11 6.13
CA GLU A 7 36.09 38.32 5.03
C GLU A 7 36.74 36.93 4.99
N PRO A 8 35.96 35.86 4.69
CA PRO A 8 36.54 34.52 4.49
C PRO A 8 37.26 34.48 3.10
N PRO A 9 38.33 33.68 2.99
CA PRO A 9 39.09 33.55 1.74
C PRO A 9 38.28 32.83 0.65
N PRO A 10 38.58 33.08 -0.64
CA PRO A 10 37.85 32.48 -1.75
C PRO A 10 38.16 30.97 -1.87
N VAL A 11 37.08 30.20 -1.99
CA VAL A 11 37.14 28.75 -2.28
C VAL A 11 37.63 28.57 -3.72
N LYS A 12 38.76 27.91 -3.91
CA LYS A 12 39.27 27.49 -5.22
C LYS A 12 38.38 26.38 -5.76
N THR A 13 37.66 26.64 -6.81
CA THR A 13 36.99 25.62 -7.63
C THR A 13 38.04 24.89 -8.47
N ASN A 14 38.39 23.67 -8.09
CA ASN A 14 39.02 22.71 -9.00
C ASN A 14 37.91 22.10 -9.88
N ARG A 15 37.82 22.57 -11.10
CA ARG A 15 37.16 21.86 -12.19
C ARG A 15 38.19 20.89 -12.78
N ASP A 16 38.14 19.66 -12.40
CA ASP A 16 38.68 18.55 -13.19
C ASP A 16 37.49 17.68 -13.58
N GLU A 17 37.20 17.70 -14.87
CA GLU A 17 36.24 16.85 -15.55
C GLU A 17 36.68 15.39 -15.38
N VAL A 18 35.94 14.65 -14.55
CA VAL A 18 35.90 13.19 -14.63
C VAL A 18 34.50 12.82 -15.05
N SER A 19 34.32 12.74 -16.35
CA SER A 19 33.22 11.98 -16.95
C SER A 19 33.39 10.51 -16.55
N MET A 20 32.78 10.11 -15.44
CA MET A 20 32.60 8.70 -15.12
C MET A 20 31.25 8.28 -15.70
N ASP A 21 31.32 7.52 -16.77
CA ASP A 21 30.25 6.65 -17.25
C ASP A 21 29.91 5.64 -16.12
N LYS A 22 28.90 5.93 -15.30
CA LYS A 22 28.42 5.09 -14.22
C LYS A 22 27.42 4.03 -14.69
N SER A 23 27.62 3.47 -15.86
CA SER A 23 26.85 2.35 -16.37
C SER A 23 27.61 1.04 -16.15
N ALA A 24 27.02 0.17 -15.33
CA ALA A 24 27.41 -1.18 -14.96
C ALA A 24 28.29 -1.27 -13.70
N THR A 25 27.65 -1.56 -12.57
CA THR A 25 28.33 -2.14 -11.40
C THR A 25 28.95 -3.47 -11.84
N CYS A 26 30.29 -3.51 -11.90
CA CYS A 26 31.03 -4.77 -12.13
C CYS A 26 30.70 -5.72 -10.95
N PRO A 27 30.41 -7.01 -11.18
CA PRO A 27 30.22 -7.96 -10.09
C PRO A 27 31.44 -7.95 -9.15
N ALA A 28 31.21 -8.08 -7.85
CA ALA A 28 32.27 -8.12 -6.85
C ALA A 28 33.32 -9.17 -7.25
N PRO A 29 34.63 -8.88 -7.11
CA PRO A 29 35.67 -9.84 -7.43
C PRO A 29 35.49 -11.14 -6.63
N GLY A 30 35.40 -12.28 -7.30
CA GLY A 30 35.26 -13.59 -6.64
C GLY A 30 33.84 -14.12 -6.46
N CYS A 31 32.79 -13.42 -6.94
CA CYS A 31 31.41 -13.89 -6.83
C CYS A 31 30.86 -14.26 -8.24
N ARG A 32 31.09 -15.52 -8.68
CA ARG A 32 30.61 -16.02 -9.96
C ARG A 32 29.66 -17.20 -9.77
N ALA A 33 28.73 -17.38 -10.70
CA ALA A 33 27.88 -18.56 -10.70
C ALA A 33 28.70 -19.86 -10.69
N GLY A 34 28.29 -20.78 -9.79
CA GLY A 34 28.99 -22.04 -9.55
C GLY A 34 30.10 -22.00 -8.49
N GLU A 35 30.53 -20.81 -8.06
CA GLU A 35 31.53 -20.66 -6.99
C GLU A 35 30.88 -20.79 -5.60
N THR A 36 31.72 -21.16 -4.62
CA THR A 36 31.31 -21.19 -3.21
C THR A 36 31.99 -20.06 -2.46
N LEU A 37 31.21 -19.18 -1.83
CA LEU A 37 31.71 -18.07 -1.02
C LEU A 37 31.14 -18.19 0.39
N ARG A 38 31.99 -18.26 1.44
CA ARG A 38 31.59 -18.37 2.85
C ARG A 38 30.52 -19.44 3.13
N GLY A 39 30.61 -20.60 2.46
CA GLY A 39 29.61 -21.68 2.63
C GLY A 39 28.32 -21.50 1.82
N TYR A 40 28.25 -20.47 0.97
CA TYR A 40 27.12 -20.25 0.06
C TYR A 40 27.51 -20.64 -1.36
N LEU A 41 26.72 -21.49 -1.98
CA LEU A 41 26.80 -21.75 -3.42
C LEU A 41 26.15 -20.60 -4.16
N VAL A 42 26.88 -19.88 -4.97
CA VAL A 42 26.36 -18.85 -5.88
C VAL A 42 25.65 -19.55 -7.04
N ARG A 43 24.33 -19.50 -7.05
CA ARG A 43 23.50 -20.12 -8.09
C ARG A 43 23.49 -19.30 -9.37
N ARG A 44 23.43 -17.97 -9.21
CA ARG A 44 23.33 -17.03 -10.33
C ARG A 44 23.84 -15.65 -9.93
N VAL A 45 24.51 -14.98 -10.85
CA VAL A 45 24.82 -13.54 -10.78
C VAL A 45 24.32 -12.93 -12.07
N GLU A 46 23.45 -11.92 -11.97
CA GLU A 46 22.80 -11.33 -13.14
C GLU A 46 22.56 -9.83 -12.94
N THR A 47 22.87 -9.03 -13.97
CA THR A 47 22.51 -7.61 -13.98
C THR A 47 21.04 -7.45 -14.38
N VAL A 48 20.24 -6.81 -13.53
CA VAL A 48 18.86 -6.44 -13.80
C VAL A 48 18.81 -4.97 -14.22
N GLY A 49 18.88 -4.74 -15.53
CA GLY A 49 18.96 -3.39 -16.12
C GLY A 49 17.78 -2.48 -15.76
N ASP A 50 16.58 -3.05 -15.64
CA ASP A 50 15.35 -2.34 -15.26
C ASP A 50 15.47 -1.64 -13.90
N LEU A 51 16.30 -2.18 -13.00
CA LEU A 51 16.48 -1.71 -11.63
C LEU A 51 17.87 -1.14 -11.36
N ARG A 52 18.76 -1.13 -12.36
CA ARG A 52 20.18 -0.77 -12.20
C ARG A 52 20.85 -1.50 -11.02
N CYS A 53 20.57 -2.79 -10.86
CA CYS A 53 21.13 -3.59 -9.79
C CYS A 53 21.78 -4.87 -10.30
N THR A 54 22.65 -5.46 -9.46
CA THR A 54 23.19 -6.81 -9.65
C THR A 54 22.49 -7.75 -8.68
N ALA A 55 21.86 -8.80 -9.21
CA ALA A 55 21.21 -9.84 -8.41
C ALA A 55 22.19 -11.01 -8.17
N TYR A 56 22.33 -11.39 -6.91
CA TYR A 56 23.07 -12.56 -6.45
C TYR A 56 22.07 -13.57 -5.84
N GLU A 57 21.84 -14.67 -6.53
CA GLU A 57 21.03 -15.77 -6.02
C GLU A 57 21.96 -16.86 -5.46
N MET A 58 21.77 -17.21 -4.19
CA MET A 58 22.68 -18.06 -3.44
C MET A 58 21.92 -19.07 -2.58
N GLU A 59 22.58 -20.16 -2.22
CA GLU A 59 22.07 -21.16 -1.27
C GLU A 59 23.14 -21.46 -0.21
N HIS A 60 22.79 -21.39 1.07
CA HIS A 60 23.66 -21.80 2.14
C HIS A 60 23.76 -23.32 2.21
N LEU A 61 24.96 -23.88 1.95
CA LEU A 61 25.15 -25.33 1.76
C LEU A 61 24.79 -26.15 2.99
N ALA A 62 25.09 -25.65 4.19
CA ALA A 62 24.86 -26.39 5.42
C ALA A 62 23.37 -26.46 5.81
N THR A 63 22.59 -25.42 5.56
CA THR A 63 21.20 -25.34 5.99
C THR A 63 20.19 -25.45 4.86
N GLY A 64 20.58 -25.08 3.63
CA GLY A 64 19.67 -24.97 2.49
C GLY A 64 18.92 -23.63 2.44
N ALA A 65 19.25 -22.65 3.30
CA ALA A 65 18.66 -21.31 3.26
C ALA A 65 18.88 -20.67 1.88
N ARG A 66 17.83 -20.13 1.31
CA ARG A 66 17.85 -19.43 0.02
C ARG A 66 18.10 -17.95 0.27
N VAL A 67 19.05 -17.36 -0.45
CA VAL A 67 19.42 -15.94 -0.31
C VAL A 67 19.36 -15.28 -1.67
N LEU A 68 18.65 -14.15 -1.75
CA LEU A 68 18.66 -13.28 -2.90
C LEU A 68 19.10 -11.88 -2.47
N HIS A 69 20.21 -11.40 -2.99
CA HIS A 69 20.69 -10.04 -2.78
C HIS A 69 20.55 -9.25 -4.08
N LEU A 70 19.83 -8.14 -4.04
CA LEU A 70 19.78 -7.13 -5.09
C LEU A 70 20.68 -5.96 -4.70
N HIS A 71 21.92 -5.99 -5.18
CA HIS A 71 22.88 -4.92 -4.93
C HIS A 71 22.59 -3.73 -5.84
N ALA A 72 22.26 -2.59 -5.27
CA ALA A 72 21.90 -1.35 -5.95
C ALA A 72 22.63 -0.15 -5.30
N ASP A 73 22.81 0.93 -6.05
CA ASP A 73 23.31 2.21 -5.52
C ASP A 73 22.16 2.94 -4.79
N ASP A 74 21.77 2.37 -3.66
CA ASP A 74 20.67 2.86 -2.82
C ASP A 74 21.07 2.72 -1.35
N SER A 75 21.13 3.84 -0.62
CA SER A 75 21.46 3.85 0.81
C SER A 75 20.39 3.17 1.67
N GLU A 76 19.16 3.00 1.17
CA GLU A 76 18.07 2.30 1.85
C GLU A 76 18.30 0.78 1.81
N ASN A 77 18.98 0.26 2.84
CA ASN A 77 19.28 -1.17 2.91
C ASN A 77 18.14 -1.92 3.60
N LEU A 78 17.70 -3.03 2.97
CA LEU A 78 16.64 -3.90 3.48
C LEU A 78 17.18 -5.31 3.74
N PHE A 79 16.91 -5.84 4.92
CA PHE A 79 16.96 -7.25 5.27
C PHE A 79 15.56 -7.77 5.47
N ALA A 80 15.24 -8.92 4.89
CA ALA A 80 14.01 -9.63 5.20
C ALA A 80 14.27 -11.13 5.27
N ILE A 81 13.71 -11.80 6.26
CA ILE A 81 13.65 -13.25 6.34
C ILE A 81 12.18 -13.68 6.29
N GLY A 82 11.85 -14.52 5.33
CA GLY A 82 10.50 -15.04 5.11
C GLY A 82 10.46 -16.55 5.16
N PHE A 83 9.33 -17.08 5.58
CA PHE A 83 9.06 -18.52 5.63
C PHE A 83 7.72 -18.82 4.98
N ARG A 84 7.59 -19.99 4.37
CA ARG A 84 6.28 -20.57 4.09
C ARG A 84 5.66 -21.04 5.40
N THR A 85 4.49 -20.53 5.73
CA THR A 85 3.77 -20.80 6.99
C THR A 85 2.31 -21.14 6.72
N PRO A 86 2.02 -22.21 5.93
CA PRO A 86 0.64 -22.58 5.64
C PRO A 86 -0.11 -22.92 6.93
N PRO A 87 -1.21 -22.24 7.26
CA PRO A 87 -2.05 -22.58 8.39
C PRO A 87 -2.75 -23.92 8.16
N TRP A 88 -3.00 -24.66 9.23
CA TRP A 88 -3.75 -25.94 9.18
C TRP A 88 -5.18 -25.80 9.74
N ASP A 89 -5.49 -24.63 10.30
CA ASP A 89 -6.82 -24.26 10.79
C ASP A 89 -6.94 -22.72 10.88
N SER A 90 -8.06 -22.24 11.40
CA SER A 90 -8.33 -20.79 11.54
C SER A 90 -8.00 -20.25 12.95
N THR A 91 -7.14 -20.90 13.73
CA THR A 91 -6.75 -20.42 15.07
C THR A 91 -5.82 -19.22 15.04
N GLY A 92 -5.39 -18.76 13.87
CA GLY A 92 -4.45 -17.65 13.74
C GLY A 92 -3.03 -17.98 14.20
N ILE A 93 -2.68 -19.27 14.19
CA ILE A 93 -1.38 -19.75 14.69
C ILE A 93 -0.19 -19.04 14.05
N ALA A 94 -0.26 -18.73 12.76
CA ALA A 94 0.81 -18.01 12.05
C ALA A 94 0.94 -16.55 12.54
N HIS A 95 -0.18 -15.87 12.77
CA HIS A 95 -0.24 -14.48 13.25
C HIS A 95 0.17 -14.37 14.72
N ILE A 96 -0.35 -15.25 15.58
CA ILE A 96 0.03 -15.28 17.00
C ILE A 96 1.52 -15.62 17.15
N LEU A 97 2.06 -16.48 16.28
CA LEU A 97 3.49 -16.75 16.28
C LEU A 97 4.31 -15.55 15.79
N GLU A 98 3.83 -14.82 14.78
CA GLU A 98 4.47 -13.58 14.32
C GLU A 98 4.72 -12.62 15.47
N HIS A 99 3.68 -12.33 16.27
CA HIS A 99 3.78 -11.50 17.47
C HIS A 99 4.71 -12.12 18.52
N SER A 100 4.53 -13.42 18.79
CA SER A 100 5.23 -14.12 19.87
C SER A 100 6.74 -14.21 19.67
N VAL A 101 7.24 -14.34 18.43
CA VAL A 101 8.69 -14.39 18.19
C VAL A 101 9.37 -13.04 18.46
N LEU A 102 8.66 -11.93 18.29
CA LEU A 102 9.19 -10.58 18.53
C LEU A 102 9.25 -10.20 20.03
N ALA A 103 8.68 -11.04 20.89
CA ALA A 103 8.66 -10.86 22.34
C ALA A 103 9.88 -11.46 23.07
N GLY A 104 11.05 -11.42 22.40
CA GLY A 104 12.36 -11.80 22.97
C GLY A 104 12.88 -13.17 22.60
N SER A 105 14.19 -13.26 22.58
CA SER A 105 14.96 -14.47 22.24
C SER A 105 15.93 -14.88 23.36
N GLU A 106 16.69 -15.93 23.10
CA GLU A 106 17.74 -16.36 24.05
C GLU A 106 18.85 -15.31 24.20
N ALA A 107 19.28 -14.66 23.11
CA ALA A 107 20.29 -13.63 23.14
C ALA A 107 19.74 -12.26 23.58
N TYR A 108 18.46 -12.00 23.34
CA TYR A 108 17.78 -10.74 23.65
C TYR A 108 16.55 -10.99 24.53
N PRO A 109 16.73 -11.22 25.85
CA PRO A 109 15.68 -11.66 26.77
C PRO A 109 14.76 -10.52 27.25
N VAL A 110 14.43 -9.58 26.36
CA VAL A 110 13.48 -8.50 26.60
C VAL A 110 12.03 -8.97 26.39
N LYS A 111 11.05 -8.26 26.92
CA LYS A 111 9.64 -8.59 26.77
C LYS A 111 9.04 -8.14 25.46
N ASP A 112 9.57 -7.05 24.91
CA ASP A 112 9.07 -6.42 23.69
C ASP A 112 10.23 -5.79 22.91
N ALA A 113 10.95 -6.66 22.16
CA ALA A 113 12.09 -6.21 21.36
C ALA A 113 11.67 -5.27 20.23
N PHE A 114 10.48 -5.43 19.68
CA PHE A 114 9.96 -4.61 18.59
C PHE A 114 9.85 -3.13 19.00
N ASN A 115 9.17 -2.85 20.10
CA ASN A 115 9.00 -1.49 20.61
C ASN A 115 10.33 -0.87 21.08
N GLU A 116 11.22 -1.65 21.70
CA GLU A 116 12.54 -1.17 22.11
C GLU A 116 13.40 -0.77 20.88
N LEU A 117 13.41 -1.58 19.83
CA LEU A 117 14.10 -1.26 18.58
C LEU A 117 13.49 -0.06 17.88
N SER A 118 12.16 0.03 17.80
CA SER A 118 11.44 1.15 17.17
C SER A 118 11.82 2.50 17.78
N ARG A 119 12.13 2.54 19.10
CA ARG A 119 12.50 3.76 19.82
C ARG A 119 13.99 4.08 19.78
N ALA A 120 14.85 3.06 19.64
CA ALA A 120 16.29 3.17 19.89
C ALA A 120 17.14 3.15 18.60
N THR A 121 16.53 3.02 17.42
CA THR A 121 17.23 2.87 16.14
C THR A 121 16.89 3.99 15.14
N LEU A 122 17.64 4.05 14.03
CA LEU A 122 17.40 4.93 12.88
C LEU A 122 16.71 4.16 11.75
N GLN A 123 15.90 3.17 12.11
CA GLN A 123 15.17 2.38 11.14
C GLN A 123 14.27 3.26 10.26
N THR A 124 14.24 2.96 8.99
CA THR A 124 13.29 3.54 8.03
C THR A 124 12.08 2.63 7.84
N PHE A 125 12.24 1.35 8.21
CA PHE A 125 11.15 0.38 8.27
C PHE A 125 11.47 -0.74 9.27
N ILE A 126 10.48 -1.07 10.08
CA ILE A 126 10.48 -2.22 10.97
C ILE A 126 9.05 -2.75 11.07
N ASN A 127 8.84 -4.02 10.73
CA ASN A 127 7.54 -4.67 10.85
C ASN A 127 7.68 -6.19 10.78
N ALA A 128 6.56 -6.90 10.98
CA ALA A 128 6.36 -8.28 10.60
C ALA A 128 5.07 -8.37 9.79
N LEU A 129 4.94 -9.35 8.91
CA LEU A 129 3.86 -9.45 7.94
C LEU A 129 3.41 -10.91 7.82
N THR A 130 2.21 -11.21 8.31
CA THR A 130 1.57 -12.51 8.10
C THR A 130 0.61 -12.44 6.92
N TYR A 131 0.87 -13.26 5.92
CA TYR A 131 0.03 -13.50 4.75
C TYR A 131 -0.69 -14.85 4.87
N PRO A 132 -1.60 -15.18 3.96
CA PRO A 132 -2.31 -16.46 4.01
C PRO A 132 -1.44 -17.72 3.98
N ASP A 133 -0.18 -17.62 3.53
CA ASP A 133 0.70 -18.78 3.32
C ASP A 133 2.16 -18.54 3.69
N LYS A 134 2.50 -17.34 4.11
CA LYS A 134 3.88 -16.92 4.44
C LYS A 134 3.90 -15.92 5.58
N THR A 135 5.01 -15.90 6.31
CA THR A 135 5.29 -14.85 7.31
C THR A 135 6.67 -14.26 7.03
N VAL A 136 6.77 -12.93 7.02
CA VAL A 136 7.98 -12.21 6.60
C VAL A 136 8.35 -11.15 7.64
N TYR A 137 9.63 -11.05 7.96
CA TYR A 137 10.19 -10.15 8.97
C TYR A 137 11.18 -9.18 8.32
N PRO A 138 10.72 -8.04 7.79
CA PRO A 138 11.55 -7.05 7.15
C PRO A 138 12.00 -5.95 8.11
N VAL A 139 13.26 -5.51 7.96
CA VAL A 139 13.82 -4.31 8.59
C VAL A 139 14.66 -3.54 7.60
N ALA A 140 14.64 -2.20 7.66
CA ALA A 140 15.42 -1.34 6.80
C ALA A 140 16.04 -0.17 7.56
N SER A 141 17.24 0.24 7.13
CA SER A 141 17.93 1.43 7.60
C SER A 141 18.91 1.96 6.54
N GLN A 142 19.07 3.28 6.51
CA GLN A 142 20.08 3.95 5.68
C GLN A 142 21.47 3.96 6.34
N VAL A 143 21.56 3.56 7.61
CA VAL A 143 22.80 3.52 8.37
C VAL A 143 23.31 2.09 8.48
N PRO A 144 24.42 1.71 7.86
CA PRO A 144 24.88 0.31 7.81
C PRO A 144 25.04 -0.36 9.19
N VAL A 145 25.54 0.36 10.20
CA VAL A 145 25.68 -0.17 11.57
C VAL A 145 24.31 -0.48 12.16
N ASP A 146 23.34 0.41 11.97
CA ASP A 146 21.97 0.24 12.44
C ASP A 146 21.25 -0.90 11.71
N TYR A 147 21.45 -0.98 10.39
CA TYR A 147 20.95 -2.09 9.56
C TYR A 147 21.40 -3.46 10.09
N PHE A 148 22.70 -3.64 10.35
CA PHE A 148 23.20 -4.92 10.89
C PHE A 148 22.75 -5.18 12.33
N ASN A 149 22.54 -4.13 13.14
CA ASN A 149 21.98 -4.26 14.47
C ASN A 149 20.55 -4.77 14.41
N LEU A 150 19.71 -4.15 13.60
CA LEU A 150 18.32 -4.54 13.37
C LEU A 150 18.22 -5.97 12.81
N ALA A 151 18.96 -6.26 11.74
CA ALA A 151 18.95 -7.56 11.09
C ALA A 151 19.41 -8.69 12.03
N ARG A 152 20.39 -8.43 12.90
CA ARG A 152 20.90 -9.39 13.89
C ARG A 152 19.85 -9.71 14.95
N VAL A 153 19.23 -8.68 15.52
CA VAL A 153 18.19 -8.89 16.54
C VAL A 153 16.99 -9.61 15.93
N TYR A 154 16.51 -9.16 14.77
CA TYR A 154 15.38 -9.79 14.08
C TYR A 154 15.64 -11.26 13.70
N ALA A 155 16.80 -11.55 13.15
CA ALA A 155 17.14 -12.92 12.81
C ALA A 155 17.20 -13.85 14.04
N ASP A 156 17.71 -13.35 15.18
CA ASP A 156 17.76 -14.13 16.41
C ASP A 156 16.38 -14.30 17.03
N LEU A 157 15.55 -13.24 17.08
CA LEU A 157 14.17 -13.29 17.53
C LEU A 157 13.37 -14.34 16.76
N VAL A 158 13.51 -14.37 15.43
CA VAL A 158 12.74 -15.24 14.56
C VAL A 158 13.22 -16.69 14.60
N LEU A 159 14.56 -16.91 14.64
CA LEU A 159 15.13 -18.26 14.57
C LEU A 159 15.34 -18.92 15.95
N ARG A 160 15.47 -18.13 17.03
CA ARG A 160 15.74 -18.59 18.40
C ARG A 160 14.84 -17.90 19.45
N PRO A 161 13.50 -17.77 19.18
CA PRO A 161 12.62 -17.11 20.13
C PRO A 161 12.46 -17.93 21.40
N ARG A 162 12.14 -17.27 22.50
CA ARG A 162 11.84 -17.96 23.77
C ARG A 162 10.45 -18.61 23.77
N ILE A 163 9.48 -18.05 23.08
CA ILE A 163 8.05 -18.44 23.03
C ILE A 163 7.56 -18.88 24.41
N LEU A 164 7.64 -17.97 25.38
CA LEU A 164 7.19 -18.23 26.73
C LEU A 164 5.67 -18.43 26.76
N ARG A 165 5.18 -19.20 27.78
CA ARG A 165 3.74 -19.40 27.93
C ARG A 165 3.03 -18.06 28.21
N GLU A 166 3.65 -17.18 28.98
CA GLU A 166 3.16 -15.85 29.27
C GLU A 166 3.04 -14.99 28.01
N THR A 167 4.00 -15.08 27.09
CA THR A 167 3.94 -14.40 25.78
C THR A 167 2.77 -14.91 24.96
N PHE A 168 2.56 -16.24 24.89
CA PHE A 168 1.41 -16.82 24.20
C PHE A 168 0.08 -16.31 24.79
N LEU A 169 -0.05 -16.26 26.12
CA LEU A 169 -1.27 -15.78 26.78
C LEU A 169 -1.52 -14.28 26.53
N GLN A 170 -0.46 -13.49 26.41
CA GLN A 170 -0.55 -12.06 26.12
C GLN A 170 -0.89 -11.81 24.65
N GLU A 171 -0.12 -12.40 23.74
CA GLU A 171 -0.24 -12.14 22.30
C GLU A 171 -1.42 -12.88 21.67
N GLY A 172 -1.63 -14.14 22.04
CA GLY A 172 -2.68 -15.00 21.49
C GLY A 172 -4.01 -14.80 22.22
N HIS A 173 -4.21 -15.55 23.27
CA HIS A 173 -5.42 -15.48 24.08
C HIS A 173 -5.24 -16.04 25.50
N HIS A 174 -6.04 -15.54 26.43
CA HIS A 174 -6.22 -16.10 27.77
C HIS A 174 -7.64 -15.83 28.27
N LEU A 175 -8.05 -16.62 29.26
CA LEU A 175 -9.29 -16.39 29.98
C LEU A 175 -9.09 -15.34 31.09
N GLU A 176 -10.04 -14.45 31.25
CA GLU A 176 -10.07 -13.52 32.38
C GLU A 176 -11.51 -13.23 32.85
N PHE A 177 -11.67 -12.82 34.07
CA PHE A 177 -12.95 -12.30 34.58
C PHE A 177 -13.11 -10.84 34.11
N VAL A 178 -14.33 -10.48 33.68
CA VAL A 178 -14.65 -9.10 33.26
C VAL A 178 -14.38 -8.09 34.36
N ASP A 179 -14.73 -8.47 35.61
CA ASP A 179 -14.25 -7.78 36.82
C ASP A 179 -13.20 -8.66 37.50
N PRO A 180 -11.93 -8.25 37.52
CA PRO A 180 -10.87 -9.00 38.18
C PRO A 180 -11.06 -9.21 39.67
N ALA A 181 -11.88 -8.37 40.33
CA ALA A 181 -12.18 -8.45 41.74
C ALA A 181 -13.33 -9.42 42.05
N ASP A 182 -14.13 -9.79 41.03
CA ASP A 182 -15.29 -10.67 41.18
C ASP A 182 -15.11 -11.99 40.42
N PRO A 183 -14.54 -13.05 41.01
CA PRO A 183 -14.40 -14.36 40.37
C PRO A 183 -15.75 -15.09 40.19
N ALA A 184 -16.84 -14.57 40.73
CA ALA A 184 -18.20 -15.01 40.43
C ALA A 184 -18.81 -14.27 39.24
N GLY A 185 -18.15 -13.22 38.73
CA GLY A 185 -18.54 -12.44 37.58
C GLY A 185 -18.41 -13.18 36.24
N ASP A 186 -18.67 -12.52 35.14
CA ASP A 186 -18.62 -13.10 33.79
C ASP A 186 -17.19 -13.39 33.38
N LEU A 187 -17.02 -14.54 32.68
CA LEU A 187 -15.77 -14.94 32.05
C LEU A 187 -15.67 -14.38 30.63
N THR A 188 -14.50 -13.97 30.23
CA THR A 188 -14.21 -13.50 28.87
C THR A 188 -12.86 -14.01 28.37
N VAL A 189 -12.61 -13.79 27.06
CA VAL A 189 -11.31 -14.05 26.42
C VAL A 189 -10.67 -12.70 26.08
N SER A 190 -9.38 -12.58 26.36
CA SER A 190 -8.55 -11.42 26.03
C SER A 190 -7.23 -11.88 25.41
N GLY A 191 -6.56 -11.02 24.66
CA GLY A 191 -5.29 -11.26 24.00
C GLY A 191 -5.10 -10.22 22.88
N ILE A 192 -3.86 -9.91 22.53
CA ILE A 192 -3.57 -8.86 21.55
C ILE A 192 -4.14 -9.24 20.19
N VAL A 193 -3.72 -10.37 19.62
CA VAL A 193 -4.23 -10.86 18.33
C VAL A 193 -5.73 -11.18 18.38
N TYR A 194 -6.22 -11.76 19.48
CA TYR A 194 -7.65 -12.00 19.66
C TYR A 194 -8.47 -10.71 19.54
N ASN A 195 -8.06 -9.65 20.22
CA ASN A 195 -8.76 -8.37 20.21
C ASN A 195 -8.63 -7.66 18.86
N GLU A 196 -7.46 -7.74 18.22
CA GLU A 196 -7.21 -7.22 16.86
C GLU A 196 -8.14 -7.89 15.86
N MET A 197 -8.19 -9.21 15.85
CA MET A 197 -9.04 -9.95 14.92
C MET A 197 -10.52 -9.75 15.19
N LYS A 198 -10.93 -9.59 16.45
CA LYS A 198 -12.30 -9.19 16.79
C LYS A 198 -12.65 -7.81 16.19
N GLY A 199 -11.68 -6.88 16.17
CA GLY A 199 -11.81 -5.60 15.47
C GLY A 199 -11.89 -5.76 13.95
N ALA A 200 -11.02 -6.57 13.34
CA ALA A 200 -11.00 -6.84 11.90
C ALA A 200 -12.32 -7.45 11.40
N TYR A 201 -12.92 -8.33 12.18
CA TYR A 201 -14.23 -8.96 11.89
C TYR A 201 -15.43 -8.00 12.05
N SER A 202 -15.22 -6.79 12.52
CA SER A 202 -16.25 -5.73 12.46
C SER A 202 -16.27 -4.97 11.13
N SER A 203 -15.25 -5.15 10.27
CA SER A 203 -15.15 -4.51 8.96
C SER A 203 -15.92 -5.31 7.89
N PRO A 204 -16.95 -4.74 7.24
CA PRO A 204 -17.63 -5.40 6.13
C PRO A 204 -16.70 -5.79 4.98
N GLU A 205 -15.68 -4.96 4.70
CA GLU A 205 -14.70 -5.20 3.63
C GLU A 205 -13.78 -6.39 3.98
N GLY A 206 -13.30 -6.45 5.23
CA GLY A 206 -12.50 -7.57 5.72
C GLY A 206 -13.27 -8.90 5.68
N LEU A 207 -14.54 -8.88 6.09
CA LEU A 207 -15.42 -10.05 6.02
C LEU A 207 -15.68 -10.51 4.58
N MET A 208 -15.86 -9.57 3.63
CA MET A 208 -16.02 -9.91 2.21
C MET A 208 -14.77 -10.59 1.65
N TYR A 209 -13.58 -10.02 1.92
CA TYR A 209 -12.33 -10.59 1.45
C TYR A 209 -12.12 -12.01 1.99
N LYS A 210 -12.31 -12.20 3.31
CA LYS A 210 -12.21 -13.50 3.97
C LYS A 210 -13.18 -14.52 3.37
N ALA A 211 -14.48 -14.18 3.31
CA ALA A 211 -15.50 -15.07 2.79
C ALA A 211 -15.19 -15.50 1.34
N LEU A 212 -14.73 -14.55 0.52
CA LEU A 212 -14.37 -14.81 -0.86
C LEU A 212 -13.18 -15.78 -0.94
N GLN A 213 -12.08 -15.51 -0.21
CA GLN A 213 -10.89 -16.34 -0.21
C GLN A 213 -11.21 -17.78 0.28
N GLN A 214 -11.82 -17.90 1.45
CA GLN A 214 -12.08 -19.22 2.06
C GLN A 214 -13.02 -20.09 1.22
N ASN A 215 -14.08 -19.48 0.66
CA ASN A 215 -15.03 -20.20 -0.17
C ASN A 215 -14.48 -20.53 -1.56
N LEU A 216 -13.49 -19.77 -2.07
CA LEU A 216 -12.85 -20.03 -3.37
C LEU A 216 -11.76 -21.10 -3.27
N PHE A 217 -11.15 -21.27 -2.08
CA PHE A 217 -10.03 -22.20 -1.81
C PHE A 217 -10.32 -23.16 -0.65
N PRO A 218 -11.42 -23.95 -0.66
CA PRO A 218 -11.80 -24.76 0.49
C PRO A 218 -10.90 -25.97 0.76
N ASP A 219 -10.06 -26.37 -0.20
CA ASP A 219 -9.34 -27.65 -0.17
C ASP A 219 -7.83 -27.48 0.08
N ASN A 220 -7.37 -26.26 0.44
CA ASN A 220 -5.98 -26.00 0.78
C ASN A 220 -5.86 -24.98 1.94
N ALA A 221 -4.63 -24.52 2.24
CA ALA A 221 -4.35 -23.59 3.35
C ALA A 221 -5.13 -22.26 3.26
N TYR A 222 -5.52 -21.82 2.07
CA TYR A 222 -6.29 -20.58 1.89
C TYR A 222 -7.76 -20.68 2.32
N GLY A 223 -8.25 -21.91 2.57
CA GLY A 223 -9.56 -22.14 3.19
C GLY A 223 -9.61 -21.77 4.67
N TYR A 224 -8.45 -21.48 5.28
CA TYR A 224 -8.33 -21.06 6.66
C TYR A 224 -8.00 -19.56 6.76
N ASP A 225 -8.25 -18.97 7.92
CA ASP A 225 -7.87 -17.59 8.23
C ASP A 225 -6.51 -17.60 8.93
N SER A 226 -5.46 -17.18 8.23
CA SER A 226 -4.11 -17.08 8.80
C SER A 226 -4.01 -16.03 9.91
N GLY A 227 -4.84 -14.98 9.86
CA GLY A 227 -4.95 -13.95 10.89
C GLY A 227 -5.63 -14.47 12.16
N GLY A 228 -6.55 -15.40 12.01
CA GLY A 228 -7.30 -16.04 13.08
C GLY A 228 -8.76 -15.62 13.15
N ASP A 229 -9.63 -16.62 13.27
CA ASP A 229 -11.05 -16.43 13.54
C ASP A 229 -11.26 -16.26 15.05
N PRO A 230 -11.88 -15.20 15.55
CA PRO A 230 -12.15 -15.01 16.98
C PRO A 230 -12.89 -16.17 17.65
N GLU A 231 -13.69 -16.94 16.91
CA GLU A 231 -14.33 -18.16 17.43
C GLU A 231 -13.36 -19.34 17.53
N ALA A 232 -12.29 -19.38 16.68
CA ALA A 232 -11.30 -20.45 16.64
C ALA A 232 -10.05 -20.18 17.49
N ILE A 233 -9.59 -18.91 17.56
CA ILE A 233 -8.38 -18.52 18.32
C ILE A 233 -8.33 -19.13 19.72
N PRO A 234 -9.43 -19.18 20.55
CA PRO A 234 -9.39 -19.73 21.88
C PRO A 234 -9.14 -21.25 21.96
N HIS A 235 -9.04 -21.94 20.82
CA HIS A 235 -8.70 -23.37 20.76
C HIS A 235 -7.21 -23.63 20.54
N LEU A 236 -6.43 -22.60 20.18
CA LEU A 236 -4.99 -22.74 20.02
C LEU A 236 -4.33 -23.00 21.39
N THR A 237 -3.36 -23.91 21.42
CA THR A 237 -2.56 -24.15 22.59
C THR A 237 -1.12 -23.66 22.43
N TRP A 238 -0.45 -23.37 23.55
CA TRP A 238 0.95 -22.98 23.55
C TRP A 238 1.86 -24.06 22.95
N GLU A 239 1.57 -25.34 23.16
CA GLU A 239 2.31 -26.47 22.60
C GLU A 239 2.20 -26.50 21.07
N GLN A 240 1.01 -26.24 20.51
CA GLN A 240 0.79 -26.14 19.07
C GLN A 240 1.59 -24.96 18.49
N LEU A 241 1.60 -23.79 19.16
CA LEU A 241 2.39 -22.62 18.72
C LEU A 241 3.88 -22.95 18.65
N ARG A 242 4.43 -23.60 19.67
CA ARG A 242 5.83 -24.02 19.67
C ARG A 242 6.15 -25.05 18.58
N GLU A 243 5.23 -25.99 18.36
CA GLU A 243 5.37 -26.98 17.31
C GLU A 243 5.33 -26.34 15.92
N PHE A 244 4.47 -25.35 15.69
CA PHE A 244 4.42 -24.60 14.44
C PHE A 244 5.74 -23.87 14.15
N HIS A 245 6.34 -23.23 15.16
CA HIS A 245 7.67 -22.66 15.05
C HIS A 245 8.70 -23.73 14.69
N ARG A 246 8.73 -24.84 15.40
CA ARG A 246 9.67 -25.94 15.16
C ARG A 246 9.56 -26.50 13.74
N LEU A 247 8.35 -26.57 13.19
CA LEU A 247 8.08 -27.11 11.86
C LEU A 247 8.51 -26.13 10.75
N TYR A 248 8.21 -24.85 10.88
CA TYR A 248 8.33 -23.92 9.76
C TYR A 248 9.47 -22.90 9.88
N TYR A 249 9.95 -22.56 11.08
CA TYR A 249 10.96 -21.50 11.28
C TYR A 249 12.39 -22.07 11.31
N SER A 250 12.70 -22.89 10.33
CA SER A 250 14.05 -23.42 10.09
C SER A 250 14.72 -22.66 8.95
N PRO A 251 16.05 -22.42 9.01
CA PRO A 251 16.78 -21.89 7.85
C PRO A 251 16.56 -22.68 6.56
N SER A 252 16.26 -23.99 6.64
CA SER A 252 15.94 -24.81 5.45
C SER A 252 14.64 -24.41 4.74
N ASN A 253 13.74 -23.68 5.41
CA ASN A 253 12.52 -23.09 4.87
C ASN A 253 12.65 -21.57 4.62
N ALA A 254 13.83 -20.98 4.94
CA ALA A 254 14.01 -19.55 4.88
C ALA A 254 14.29 -19.04 3.46
N TYR A 255 13.65 -17.93 3.13
CA TYR A 255 13.89 -17.07 1.98
C TYR A 255 14.41 -15.73 2.49
N ILE A 256 15.71 -15.50 2.36
CA ILE A 256 16.37 -14.28 2.83
C ILE A 256 16.51 -13.34 1.65
N PHE A 257 15.89 -12.18 1.75
CA PHE A 257 15.93 -11.13 0.74
C PHE A 257 16.73 -9.94 1.26
N LEU A 258 17.70 -9.47 0.46
CA LEU A 258 18.60 -8.37 0.77
C LEU A 258 18.55 -7.35 -0.37
N TYR A 259 18.52 -6.08 -0.03
CA TYR A 259 18.53 -4.98 -1.02
C TYR A 259 19.38 -3.83 -0.51
N GLY A 260 20.01 -3.09 -1.41
CA GLY A 260 20.72 -1.85 -1.12
C GLY A 260 22.19 -1.86 -1.51
N SER A 261 22.95 -0.89 -1.00
CA SER A 261 24.34 -0.65 -1.39
C SER A 261 25.39 -1.41 -0.57
N ILE A 262 24.98 -2.12 0.47
CA ILE A 262 25.91 -2.92 1.29
C ILE A 262 26.48 -4.07 0.43
N PRO A 263 27.82 -4.29 0.43
CA PRO A 263 28.45 -5.37 -0.34
C PRO A 263 27.94 -6.76 0.03
N VAL A 264 27.90 -7.67 -0.96
CA VAL A 264 27.46 -9.05 -0.75
C VAL A 264 28.31 -9.80 0.27
N GLU A 265 29.62 -9.56 0.32
CA GLU A 265 30.54 -10.17 1.26
C GLU A 265 30.21 -9.84 2.71
N ASP A 266 29.79 -8.61 3.00
CA ASP A 266 29.40 -8.15 4.34
C ASP A 266 28.10 -8.82 4.78
N HIS A 267 27.14 -8.96 3.86
CA HIS A 267 25.92 -9.72 4.10
C HIS A 267 26.21 -11.19 4.40
N LEU A 268 27.09 -11.85 3.62
CA LEU A 268 27.42 -13.25 3.85
C LEU A 268 28.20 -13.46 5.15
N ALA A 269 29.10 -12.52 5.51
CA ALA A 269 29.79 -12.54 6.81
C ALA A 269 28.79 -12.41 7.98
N PHE A 270 27.80 -11.56 7.85
CA PHE A 270 26.71 -11.42 8.83
C PHE A 270 25.88 -12.71 8.94
N LEU A 271 25.41 -13.22 7.80
CA LEU A 271 24.56 -14.42 7.75
C LEU A 271 25.26 -15.70 8.23
N GLU A 272 26.59 -15.79 8.09
CA GLU A 272 27.39 -16.89 8.65
C GLU A 272 27.19 -17.01 10.17
N GLY A 273 27.17 -15.87 10.88
CA GLY A 273 26.88 -15.84 12.32
C GLY A 273 25.42 -16.17 12.66
N VAL A 274 24.48 -15.68 11.85
CA VAL A 274 23.04 -15.93 12.04
C VAL A 274 22.69 -17.42 11.87
N LEU A 275 23.25 -18.06 10.84
CA LEU A 275 22.95 -19.45 10.50
C LEU A 275 23.85 -20.47 11.21
N ALA A 276 24.82 -20.01 12.02
CA ALA A 276 25.68 -20.88 12.81
C ALA A 276 24.89 -21.80 13.75
N GLY A 277 25.25 -23.07 13.78
CA GLY A 277 24.62 -24.08 14.64
C GLY A 277 23.35 -24.72 14.06
N PHE A 278 22.83 -24.23 12.94
CA PHE A 278 21.73 -24.88 12.22
C PHE A 278 22.25 -25.86 11.18
N GLY A 279 21.53 -26.96 10.99
CA GLY A 279 21.77 -27.93 9.94
C GLY A 279 20.59 -27.96 8.95
N ARG A 280 20.77 -28.68 7.84
CA ARG A 280 19.71 -28.92 6.86
C ARG A 280 18.68 -29.90 7.42
N VAL A 281 17.42 -29.51 7.38
CA VAL A 281 16.28 -30.34 7.77
C VAL A 281 15.24 -30.36 6.62
N ARG A 282 14.45 -31.40 6.55
CA ARG A 282 13.33 -31.45 5.61
C ARG A 282 12.14 -30.71 6.20
N VAL A 283 11.60 -29.75 5.48
CA VAL A 283 10.42 -28.97 5.87
C VAL A 283 9.31 -29.17 4.83
N GLU A 284 8.17 -29.64 5.28
CA GLU A 284 6.97 -29.83 4.44
C GLU A 284 6.13 -28.54 4.50
N SER A 285 6.52 -27.54 3.71
CA SER A 285 5.88 -26.21 3.69
C SER A 285 5.30 -25.83 2.31
N ALA A 286 5.27 -26.77 1.37
CA ALA A 286 4.76 -26.50 0.04
C ALA A 286 3.26 -26.13 0.07
N ILE A 287 2.90 -25.03 -0.58
CA ILE A 287 1.51 -24.59 -0.67
C ILE A 287 0.80 -25.44 -1.72
N GLY A 288 -0.22 -26.18 -1.31
CA GLY A 288 -1.03 -27.02 -2.20
C GLY A 288 -1.85 -26.19 -3.18
N LEU A 289 -2.04 -26.68 -4.40
CA LEU A 289 -2.96 -26.07 -5.34
C LEU A 289 -4.40 -26.42 -4.94
N GLN A 290 -5.29 -25.44 -5.05
CA GLN A 290 -6.73 -25.70 -5.03
C GLN A 290 -7.12 -26.42 -6.33
N PRO A 291 -7.74 -27.62 -6.25
CA PRO A 291 -8.25 -28.30 -7.43
C PRO A 291 -9.36 -27.49 -8.11
N ARG A 292 -9.35 -27.44 -9.44
CA ARG A 292 -10.39 -26.71 -10.17
C ARG A 292 -11.74 -27.41 -10.04
N TRP A 293 -12.76 -26.59 -9.81
CA TRP A 293 -14.14 -27.08 -9.81
C TRP A 293 -14.60 -27.45 -11.22
N ASN A 294 -15.65 -28.27 -11.28
CA ASN A 294 -16.32 -28.65 -12.53
C ASN A 294 -17.62 -27.85 -12.80
N ARG A 295 -18.03 -27.00 -11.85
CA ARG A 295 -19.20 -26.11 -11.96
C ARG A 295 -19.05 -24.90 -11.03
N PRO A 296 -19.64 -23.73 -11.38
CA PRO A 296 -19.69 -22.58 -10.49
C PRO A 296 -20.38 -22.90 -9.15
N ARG A 297 -20.01 -22.13 -8.12
CA ARG A 297 -20.57 -22.20 -6.77
C ARG A 297 -21.11 -20.83 -6.35
N SER A 298 -21.98 -20.81 -5.34
CA SER A 298 -22.51 -19.57 -4.75
C SER A 298 -22.55 -19.71 -3.24
N THR A 299 -22.24 -18.60 -2.54
CA THR A 299 -22.32 -18.48 -1.09
C THR A 299 -23.14 -17.26 -0.69
N ARG A 300 -23.61 -17.28 0.55
CA ARG A 300 -24.34 -16.17 1.17
C ARG A 300 -23.87 -16.03 2.60
N ASP A 301 -23.34 -14.87 2.92
CA ASP A 301 -22.78 -14.51 4.21
C ASP A 301 -23.36 -13.16 4.69
N CYS A 302 -23.12 -12.79 5.94
CA CYS A 302 -23.61 -11.54 6.47
C CYS A 302 -22.53 -10.71 7.15
N PHE A 303 -22.79 -9.41 7.24
CA PHE A 303 -21.96 -8.47 8.00
C PHE A 303 -22.84 -7.59 8.92
N PRO A 304 -22.31 -7.14 10.06
CA PRO A 304 -23.10 -6.37 11.03
C PRO A 304 -23.36 -4.95 10.55
N ILE A 305 -24.58 -4.47 10.81
CA ILE A 305 -24.98 -3.06 10.71
C ILE A 305 -25.56 -2.56 12.03
N ALA A 306 -25.49 -1.23 12.27
CA ALA A 306 -25.95 -0.62 13.50
C ALA A 306 -27.48 -0.77 13.68
N ARG A 307 -27.93 -0.85 14.96
CA ARG A 307 -29.37 -0.86 15.26
C ARG A 307 -30.05 0.40 14.72
N GLY A 308 -31.15 0.22 13.99
CA GLY A 308 -31.89 1.31 13.37
C GLY A 308 -31.34 1.79 12.01
N GLU A 309 -30.23 1.28 11.56
CA GLU A 309 -29.72 1.51 10.22
C GLU A 309 -30.49 0.68 9.20
N SER A 310 -30.92 1.28 8.07
CA SER A 310 -31.64 0.54 7.04
C SER A 310 -30.75 -0.50 6.37
N PRO A 311 -31.19 -1.77 6.24
CA PRO A 311 -30.46 -2.78 5.47
C PRO A 311 -30.59 -2.62 3.95
N ALA A 312 -31.54 -1.80 3.49
CA ALA A 312 -31.77 -1.59 2.07
C ALA A 312 -30.53 -0.98 1.38
N ARG A 313 -30.20 -1.50 0.21
CA ARG A 313 -29.08 -1.05 -0.62
C ARG A 313 -27.71 -1.11 0.09
N LYS A 314 -27.49 -2.13 0.91
CA LYS A 314 -26.21 -2.36 1.60
C LYS A 314 -25.57 -3.71 1.27
N THR A 315 -26.29 -4.56 0.55
CA THR A 315 -25.74 -5.84 0.08
C THR A 315 -24.60 -5.62 -0.90
N ALA A 316 -23.61 -6.50 -0.86
CA ALA A 316 -22.62 -6.63 -1.92
C ALA A 316 -22.76 -7.98 -2.62
N VAL A 317 -22.64 -7.95 -3.96
CA VAL A 317 -22.63 -9.14 -4.81
C VAL A 317 -21.33 -9.16 -5.59
N ASN A 318 -20.55 -10.24 -5.44
CA ASN A 318 -19.24 -10.41 -6.06
C ASN A 318 -19.16 -11.70 -6.86
N LEU A 319 -18.59 -11.63 -8.05
CA LEU A 319 -18.13 -12.79 -8.80
C LEU A 319 -16.60 -12.87 -8.70
N ALA A 320 -16.08 -14.05 -8.41
CA ALA A 320 -14.64 -14.29 -8.30
C ALA A 320 -14.23 -15.57 -9.02
N TRP A 321 -13.08 -15.53 -9.67
CA TRP A 321 -12.50 -16.66 -10.40
C TRP A 321 -11.09 -16.94 -9.92
N MET A 322 -10.79 -18.20 -9.65
CA MET A 322 -9.42 -18.66 -9.51
C MET A 322 -8.82 -18.83 -10.92
N THR A 323 -7.73 -18.10 -11.23
CA THR A 323 -7.17 -18.00 -12.57
C THR A 323 -5.80 -18.70 -12.71
N ALA A 324 -4.75 -18.00 -13.14
CA ALA A 324 -3.41 -18.51 -13.37
C ALA A 324 -2.64 -18.75 -12.06
N GLU A 325 -1.52 -19.46 -12.13
CA GLU A 325 -0.57 -19.57 -11.03
C GLU A 325 0.47 -18.42 -11.10
N ASN A 326 0.92 -17.94 -9.95
CA ASN A 326 1.95 -16.90 -9.85
C ASN A 326 3.31 -17.31 -10.43
N THR A 327 3.55 -18.60 -10.56
CA THR A 327 4.72 -19.16 -11.27
C THR A 327 4.67 -18.97 -12.79
N GLN A 328 3.57 -18.42 -13.31
CA GLN A 328 3.34 -18.10 -14.73
C GLN A 328 3.27 -16.57 -14.95
N PRO A 329 4.38 -15.82 -14.80
CA PRO A 329 4.35 -14.35 -14.75
C PRO A 329 3.84 -13.70 -16.05
N GLU A 330 3.95 -14.36 -17.21
CA GLU A 330 3.38 -13.85 -18.46
C GLU A 330 1.85 -13.91 -18.46
N GLU A 331 1.27 -15.02 -18.02
CA GLU A 331 -0.20 -15.16 -17.91
C GLU A 331 -0.76 -14.18 -16.85
N VAL A 332 -0.08 -14.04 -15.71
CA VAL A 332 -0.45 -13.05 -14.68
C VAL A 332 -0.39 -11.62 -15.22
N LEU A 333 0.63 -11.29 -16.03
CA LEU A 333 0.72 -9.97 -16.68
C LEU A 333 -0.43 -9.75 -17.67
N LEU A 334 -0.78 -10.74 -18.49
CA LEU A 334 -1.92 -10.63 -19.42
C LEU A 334 -3.24 -10.43 -18.66
N LEU A 335 -3.46 -11.16 -17.55
CA LEU A 335 -4.62 -10.97 -16.68
C LEU A 335 -4.64 -9.57 -16.07
N ARG A 336 -3.50 -9.03 -15.65
CA ARG A 336 -3.38 -7.67 -15.10
C ARG A 336 -3.75 -6.62 -16.15
N ILE A 337 -3.28 -6.78 -17.40
CA ILE A 337 -3.64 -5.89 -18.50
C ILE A 337 -5.15 -5.99 -18.82
N ALA A 338 -5.69 -7.22 -18.92
CA ALA A 338 -7.12 -7.44 -19.15
C ALA A 338 -7.98 -6.84 -18.03
N THR A 339 -7.60 -7.03 -16.76
CA THR A 339 -8.26 -6.43 -15.60
C THR A 339 -8.28 -4.91 -15.70
N HIS A 340 -7.15 -4.30 -16.03
CA HIS A 340 -7.08 -2.84 -16.19
C HIS A 340 -7.96 -2.34 -17.35
N ALA A 341 -7.99 -3.05 -18.47
CA ALA A 341 -8.88 -2.73 -19.59
C ALA A 341 -10.36 -2.86 -19.23
N LEU A 342 -10.73 -3.87 -18.42
CA LEU A 342 -12.11 -4.13 -17.99
C LEU A 342 -12.63 -3.09 -17.00
N ILE A 343 -11.84 -2.74 -15.99
CA ILE A 343 -12.29 -2.01 -14.78
C ILE A 343 -11.39 -0.86 -14.35
N GLY A 344 -10.19 -0.71 -14.91
CA GLY A 344 -9.16 0.22 -14.40
C GLY A 344 -9.51 1.70 -14.60
N THR A 345 -10.41 2.03 -15.50
CA THR A 345 -10.84 3.41 -15.78
C THR A 345 -12.36 3.53 -15.85
N ALA A 346 -12.86 4.76 -15.82
CA ALA A 346 -14.30 5.02 -16.02
C ALA A 346 -14.80 4.57 -17.40
N ALA A 347 -13.91 4.44 -18.39
CA ALA A 347 -14.21 3.95 -19.73
C ALA A 347 -14.15 2.42 -19.84
N GLY A 348 -13.65 1.72 -18.81
CA GLY A 348 -13.59 0.25 -18.79
C GLY A 348 -14.97 -0.36 -18.96
N PRO A 349 -15.19 -1.25 -19.94
CA PRO A 349 -16.52 -1.68 -20.34
C PRO A 349 -17.28 -2.39 -19.21
N LEU A 350 -16.60 -3.21 -18.42
CA LEU A 350 -17.24 -3.92 -17.30
C LEU A 350 -17.55 -2.96 -16.14
N ARG A 351 -16.65 -2.02 -15.81
CA ARG A 351 -16.91 -0.97 -14.84
C ARG A 351 -18.10 -0.13 -15.27
N LYS A 352 -18.11 0.32 -16.53
CA LYS A 352 -19.17 1.16 -17.08
C LYS A 352 -20.51 0.44 -17.06
N ALA A 353 -20.58 -0.81 -17.50
CA ALA A 353 -21.82 -1.60 -17.48
C ALA A 353 -22.40 -1.72 -16.07
N LEU A 354 -21.53 -2.01 -15.07
CA LEU A 354 -21.95 -2.15 -13.68
C LEU A 354 -22.48 -0.82 -13.09
N ILE A 355 -21.77 0.28 -13.29
CA ILE A 355 -22.17 1.59 -12.74
C ILE A 355 -23.43 2.12 -13.44
N ASP A 356 -23.50 2.03 -14.77
CA ASP A 356 -24.64 2.54 -15.53
C ASP A 356 -25.91 1.72 -15.34
N SER A 357 -25.81 0.47 -14.87
CA SER A 357 -26.95 -0.43 -14.64
C SER A 357 -27.93 0.06 -13.57
N GLY A 358 -27.44 0.85 -12.59
CA GLY A 358 -28.24 1.23 -11.43
C GLY A 358 -28.58 0.06 -10.49
N LEU A 359 -27.98 -1.12 -10.68
CA LEU A 359 -28.16 -2.29 -9.80
C LEU A 359 -27.50 -2.12 -8.44
N GLY A 360 -26.49 -1.25 -8.32
CA GLY A 360 -25.77 -0.92 -7.10
C GLY A 360 -25.29 0.52 -7.11
N GLU A 361 -24.54 0.91 -6.08
CA GLU A 361 -24.06 2.30 -5.92
C GLU A 361 -22.63 2.48 -6.40
N ASP A 362 -21.78 1.43 -6.27
CA ASP A 362 -20.37 1.48 -6.66
C ASP A 362 -19.83 0.05 -6.82
N LEU A 363 -18.62 -0.07 -7.40
CA LEU A 363 -17.93 -1.34 -7.42
C LEU A 363 -17.67 -1.83 -5.98
N SER A 364 -17.72 -3.14 -5.82
CA SER A 364 -17.34 -3.78 -4.56
C SER A 364 -15.86 -3.54 -4.22
N PRO A 365 -15.49 -3.35 -2.95
CA PRO A 365 -14.10 -3.11 -2.54
C PRO A 365 -13.15 -4.28 -2.85
N VAL A 366 -13.66 -5.50 -3.02
CA VAL A 366 -12.86 -6.67 -3.42
C VAL A 366 -12.69 -6.81 -4.93
N THR A 367 -13.12 -5.82 -5.73
CA THR A 367 -12.98 -5.82 -7.19
C THR A 367 -11.53 -5.60 -7.59
N GLY A 368 -10.94 -6.52 -8.38
CA GLY A 368 -9.58 -6.42 -8.87
C GLY A 368 -8.92 -7.77 -9.15
N LEU A 369 -7.59 -7.73 -9.25
CA LEU A 369 -6.76 -8.91 -9.41
C LEU A 369 -5.89 -9.09 -8.16
N GLU A 370 -6.17 -10.14 -7.38
CA GLU A 370 -5.40 -10.53 -6.20
C GLU A 370 -4.24 -11.45 -6.64
N THR A 371 -3.01 -11.05 -6.33
CA THR A 371 -1.79 -11.75 -6.75
C THR A 371 -0.92 -12.23 -5.61
N ASP A 372 -1.33 -12.08 -4.34
CA ASP A 372 -0.54 -12.50 -3.19
C ASP A 372 -0.71 -13.98 -2.82
N LEU A 373 -1.66 -14.68 -3.48
CA LEU A 373 -1.88 -16.11 -3.36
C LEU A 373 -1.13 -16.88 -4.45
N ARG A 374 -0.87 -18.16 -4.23
CA ARG A 374 -0.25 -19.02 -5.25
C ARG A 374 -1.05 -19.07 -6.55
N GLN A 375 -2.37 -19.15 -6.46
CA GLN A 375 -3.29 -19.09 -7.59
C GLN A 375 -4.01 -17.74 -7.56
N VAL A 376 -3.87 -16.99 -8.62
CA VAL A 376 -4.34 -15.61 -8.76
C VAL A 376 -5.88 -15.56 -8.82
N VAL A 377 -6.48 -14.57 -8.18
CA VAL A 377 -7.93 -14.37 -8.18
C VAL A 377 -8.28 -13.10 -8.93
N PHE A 378 -9.18 -13.19 -9.90
CA PHE A 378 -9.90 -12.01 -10.43
C PHE A 378 -11.27 -11.94 -9.78
N SER A 379 -11.67 -10.77 -9.31
CA SER A 379 -12.99 -10.53 -8.74
C SER A 379 -13.59 -9.24 -9.24
N VAL A 380 -14.94 -9.21 -9.34
CA VAL A 380 -15.69 -8.02 -9.73
C VAL A 380 -17.10 -8.09 -9.14
N GLY A 381 -17.66 -6.95 -8.74
CA GLY A 381 -19.00 -6.92 -8.18
C GLY A 381 -19.47 -5.52 -7.86
N LEU A 382 -20.66 -5.43 -7.28
CA LEU A 382 -21.30 -4.22 -6.84
C LEU A 382 -21.56 -4.23 -5.34
N ARG A 383 -21.39 -3.08 -4.69
CA ARG A 383 -21.92 -2.75 -3.37
C ARG A 383 -23.11 -1.79 -3.48
N GLY A 384 -23.87 -1.63 -2.40
CA GLY A 384 -25.04 -0.76 -2.41
C GLY A 384 -26.20 -1.35 -3.22
N THR A 385 -26.28 -2.68 -3.29
CA THR A 385 -27.36 -3.43 -3.96
C THR A 385 -28.30 -4.10 -2.95
N ASP A 386 -29.23 -4.91 -3.43
CA ASP A 386 -30.16 -5.69 -2.61
C ASP A 386 -29.96 -7.20 -2.87
N PRO A 387 -30.27 -8.09 -1.91
CA PRO A 387 -30.04 -9.54 -2.05
C PRO A 387 -30.74 -10.16 -3.26
N GLY A 388 -31.92 -9.66 -3.62
CA GLY A 388 -32.71 -10.15 -4.77
C GLY A 388 -32.12 -9.76 -6.14
N ARG A 389 -31.04 -9.02 -6.20
CA ARG A 389 -30.41 -8.60 -7.45
C ARG A 389 -29.19 -9.47 -7.86
N LYS A 390 -28.89 -10.52 -7.10
CA LYS A 390 -27.75 -11.42 -7.35
C LYS A 390 -27.71 -11.91 -8.80
N GLU A 391 -28.83 -12.48 -9.29
CA GLU A 391 -28.92 -13.03 -10.63
C GLU A 391 -28.76 -11.95 -11.72
N ALA A 392 -29.29 -10.75 -11.48
CA ALA A 392 -29.15 -9.64 -12.41
C ALA A 392 -27.71 -9.13 -12.50
N VAL A 393 -27.01 -9.04 -11.37
CA VAL A 393 -25.58 -8.67 -11.34
C VAL A 393 -24.73 -9.74 -12.02
N GLU A 394 -24.97 -11.01 -11.72
CA GLU A 394 -24.27 -12.14 -12.32
C GLU A 394 -24.45 -12.17 -13.84
N ALA A 395 -25.69 -12.05 -14.33
CA ALA A 395 -26.00 -12.01 -15.74
C ALA A 395 -25.30 -10.82 -16.44
N LEU A 396 -25.39 -9.61 -15.88
CA LEU A 396 -24.76 -8.42 -16.42
C LEU A 396 -23.24 -8.57 -16.59
N VAL A 397 -22.57 -9.14 -15.58
CA VAL A 397 -21.11 -9.38 -15.64
C VAL A 397 -20.78 -10.36 -16.75
N LEU A 398 -21.50 -11.50 -16.82
CA LEU A 398 -21.23 -12.54 -17.81
C LEU A 398 -21.55 -12.09 -19.22
N GLU A 399 -22.72 -11.47 -19.47
CA GLU A 399 -23.11 -10.93 -20.76
C GLU A 399 -22.12 -9.86 -21.26
N THR A 400 -21.60 -9.01 -20.34
CA THR A 400 -20.59 -8.03 -20.70
C THR A 400 -19.26 -8.70 -21.11
N LEU A 401 -18.83 -9.73 -20.38
CA LEU A 401 -17.63 -10.50 -20.71
C LEU A 401 -17.77 -11.28 -22.02
N GLU A 402 -18.96 -11.88 -22.28
CA GLU A 402 -19.28 -12.55 -23.54
C GLU A 402 -19.24 -11.58 -24.70
N GLY A 403 -19.86 -10.40 -24.59
CA GLY A 403 -19.82 -9.36 -25.61
C GLY A 403 -18.38 -8.92 -25.93
N ILE A 404 -17.52 -8.76 -24.92
CA ILE A 404 -16.11 -8.41 -25.13
C ILE A 404 -15.34 -9.58 -25.76
N ALA A 405 -15.62 -10.81 -25.37
CA ALA A 405 -14.99 -12.00 -25.97
C ALA A 405 -15.38 -12.19 -27.43
N GLU A 406 -16.56 -11.73 -27.87
CA GLU A 406 -17.01 -11.77 -29.25
C GLU A 406 -16.46 -10.60 -30.07
N THR A 407 -16.64 -9.37 -29.61
CA THR A 407 -16.36 -8.15 -30.38
C THR A 407 -14.95 -7.61 -30.18
N GLY A 408 -14.28 -7.99 -29.09
CA GLY A 408 -12.99 -7.45 -28.68
C GLY A 408 -13.12 -6.16 -27.85
N PHE A 409 -11.98 -5.74 -27.33
CA PHE A 409 -11.85 -4.43 -26.69
C PHE A 409 -11.66 -3.33 -27.73
N ASP A 410 -12.09 -2.13 -27.39
CA ASP A 410 -11.56 -0.94 -28.05
C ASP A 410 -10.02 -0.92 -27.95
N ARG A 411 -9.37 -0.63 -29.09
CA ARG A 411 -7.91 -0.67 -29.18
C ARG A 411 -7.25 0.33 -28.24
N GLY A 412 -7.84 1.52 -28.09
CA GLY A 412 -7.34 2.57 -27.20
C GLY A 412 -7.37 2.16 -25.73
N LEU A 413 -8.39 1.38 -25.31
CA LEU A 413 -8.45 0.85 -23.95
C LEU A 413 -7.33 -0.15 -23.66
N VAL A 414 -7.00 -1.02 -24.62
CA VAL A 414 -5.88 -1.97 -24.46
C VAL A 414 -4.54 -1.22 -24.45
N GLU A 415 -4.36 -0.23 -25.32
CA GLU A 415 -3.16 0.61 -25.33
C GLU A 415 -3.00 1.38 -24.00
N ALA A 416 -4.09 1.92 -23.46
CA ALA A 416 -4.11 2.57 -22.16
C ALA A 416 -3.78 1.58 -21.01
N ALA A 417 -4.35 0.38 -21.05
CA ALA A 417 -4.06 -0.65 -20.05
C ALA A 417 -2.58 -1.09 -20.08
N LEU A 418 -2.05 -1.33 -21.28
CA LEU A 418 -0.62 -1.63 -21.47
C LEU A 418 0.29 -0.51 -20.96
N HIS A 419 -0.08 0.74 -21.23
CA HIS A 419 0.66 1.91 -20.74
C HIS A 419 0.61 2.00 -19.20
N GLN A 420 -0.56 1.86 -18.59
CA GLN A 420 -0.73 1.95 -17.14
C GLN A 420 0.01 0.82 -16.41
N VAL A 421 -0.10 -0.40 -16.90
CA VAL A 421 0.61 -1.56 -16.33
C VAL A 421 2.13 -1.38 -16.48
N GLU A 422 2.61 -0.87 -17.63
CA GLU A 422 4.02 -0.55 -17.83
C GLU A 422 4.49 0.56 -16.88
N PHE A 423 3.72 1.62 -16.75
CA PHE A 423 4.04 2.74 -15.87
C PHE A 423 4.20 2.28 -14.42
N HIS A 424 3.20 1.59 -13.86
CA HIS A 424 3.25 1.10 -12.47
C HIS A 424 4.35 0.03 -12.26
N GLY A 425 4.66 -0.75 -13.31
CA GLY A 425 5.77 -1.70 -13.27
C GLY A 425 7.15 -1.04 -13.16
N ARG A 426 7.32 0.15 -13.75
CA ARG A 426 8.56 0.93 -13.75
C ARG A 426 8.68 1.89 -12.57
N GLU A 427 7.55 2.35 -12.04
CA GLU A 427 7.54 3.42 -11.04
C GLU A 427 8.28 3.00 -9.76
N ILE A 428 9.21 3.86 -9.31
CA ILE A 428 9.91 3.71 -8.04
C ILE A 428 9.15 4.53 -7.01
N VAL A 429 8.35 3.86 -6.19
CA VAL A 429 7.55 4.50 -5.15
C VAL A 429 8.29 4.36 -3.82
N ARG A 430 8.62 5.51 -3.20
CA ARG A 430 9.17 5.62 -1.85
C ARG A 430 8.16 6.40 -1.01
N GLY A 431 7.17 5.72 -0.48
CA GLY A 431 6.12 6.31 0.36
C GLY A 431 6.23 5.83 1.80
N ALA A 432 5.15 5.20 2.28
CA ALA A 432 5.11 4.59 3.62
C ALA A 432 6.06 3.38 3.75
N TYR A 433 6.47 2.78 2.62
CA TYR A 433 7.37 1.62 2.56
C TYR A 433 8.62 1.93 1.75
N PRO A 434 9.81 1.45 2.17
CA PRO A 434 11.02 1.43 1.36
C PRO A 434 10.79 0.70 0.03
N TYR A 435 11.48 1.14 -1.03
CA TYR A 435 11.34 0.50 -2.35
C TYR A 435 11.74 -0.99 -2.34
N GLY A 436 12.72 -1.34 -1.51
CA GLY A 436 13.12 -2.74 -1.28
C GLY A 436 11.97 -3.66 -0.89
N ILE A 437 10.97 -3.18 -0.12
CA ILE A 437 9.76 -3.93 0.26
C ILE A 437 8.92 -4.25 -0.99
N THR A 438 8.76 -3.28 -1.90
CA THR A 438 8.05 -3.51 -3.17
C THR A 438 8.74 -4.57 -4.02
N LEU A 439 10.08 -4.53 -4.09
CA LEU A 439 10.87 -5.52 -4.82
C LEU A 439 10.79 -6.90 -4.17
N MET A 440 10.86 -6.96 -2.84
CA MET A 440 10.66 -8.20 -2.08
C MET A 440 9.31 -8.84 -2.40
N GLY A 441 8.23 -8.07 -2.38
CA GLY A 441 6.89 -8.55 -2.76
C GLY A 441 6.87 -9.13 -4.18
N ARG A 442 7.43 -8.42 -5.17
CA ARG A 442 7.52 -8.91 -6.55
C ARG A 442 8.29 -10.23 -6.67
N VAL A 443 9.39 -10.36 -5.94
CA VAL A 443 10.20 -11.59 -5.91
C VAL A 443 9.42 -12.73 -5.26
N PHE A 444 8.80 -12.48 -4.14
CA PHE A 444 8.10 -13.49 -3.34
C PHE A 444 6.88 -14.07 -4.04
N HIS A 445 6.24 -13.35 -4.95
CA HIS A 445 5.12 -13.85 -5.76
C HIS A 445 5.47 -15.08 -6.62
N THR A 446 6.72 -15.29 -6.95
CA THR A 446 7.18 -16.48 -7.70
C THR A 446 8.09 -17.36 -6.84
N TRP A 447 9.05 -16.76 -6.15
CA TRP A 447 10.12 -17.46 -5.47
C TRP A 447 9.63 -18.40 -4.35
N LEU A 448 8.62 -17.95 -3.59
CA LEU A 448 8.00 -18.76 -2.53
C LEU A 448 7.24 -20.00 -3.04
N TYR A 449 6.98 -20.07 -4.34
CA TYR A 449 6.35 -21.22 -5.00
C TYR A 449 7.30 -21.98 -5.92
N ASP A 450 8.62 -21.87 -5.66
CA ASP A 450 9.71 -22.48 -6.43
C ASP A 450 9.83 -22.01 -7.88
N GLY A 451 9.26 -20.83 -8.19
CA GLY A 451 9.44 -20.12 -9.46
C GLY A 451 10.72 -19.27 -9.48
N ASP A 452 11.04 -18.75 -10.66
CA ASP A 452 12.23 -17.88 -10.84
C ASP A 452 12.06 -16.52 -10.14
N PRO A 453 12.94 -16.15 -9.18
CA PRO A 453 12.83 -14.89 -8.46
C PRO A 453 13.11 -13.65 -9.32
N LEU A 454 13.87 -13.78 -10.41
CA LEU A 454 14.30 -12.62 -11.21
C LEU A 454 13.36 -12.27 -12.38
N THR A 455 12.54 -13.21 -12.84
CA THR A 455 11.61 -12.95 -13.93
C THR A 455 10.66 -11.79 -13.64
N PRO A 456 10.04 -11.65 -12.46
CA PRO A 456 9.17 -10.51 -12.16
C PRO A 456 9.90 -9.15 -12.13
N LEU A 457 11.22 -9.15 -11.93
CA LEU A 457 12.05 -7.94 -11.88
C LEU A 457 12.45 -7.45 -13.27
N LYS A 458 12.44 -8.31 -14.30
CA LYS A 458 12.73 -8.00 -15.71
C LYS A 458 11.46 -7.53 -16.41
N PHE A 459 10.81 -6.54 -15.86
CA PHE A 459 9.47 -6.12 -16.23
C PHE A 459 9.40 -5.59 -17.67
N ASN A 460 10.46 -4.87 -18.14
CA ASN A 460 10.51 -4.35 -19.52
C ASN A 460 10.47 -5.48 -20.56
N ALA A 461 11.13 -6.60 -20.29
CA ALA A 461 11.09 -7.76 -21.17
C ALA A 461 9.70 -8.42 -21.19
N LEU A 462 9.06 -8.54 -20.00
CA LEU A 462 7.72 -9.11 -19.88
C LEU A 462 6.67 -8.26 -20.65
N ILE A 463 6.63 -6.96 -20.40
CA ILE A 463 5.67 -6.06 -21.06
C ILE A 463 5.94 -5.93 -22.57
N GLY A 464 7.22 -5.99 -22.97
CA GLY A 464 7.62 -6.00 -24.38
C GLY A 464 7.08 -7.24 -25.11
N ARG A 465 7.19 -8.45 -24.52
CA ARG A 465 6.61 -9.67 -25.07
C ARG A 465 5.08 -9.62 -25.14
N ALA A 466 4.42 -9.11 -24.09
CA ALA A 466 2.97 -8.95 -24.10
C ALA A 466 2.49 -8.03 -25.24
N ARG A 467 3.17 -6.89 -25.47
CA ARG A 467 2.90 -5.98 -26.59
C ARG A 467 3.09 -6.63 -27.95
N GLU A 468 4.20 -7.35 -28.12
CA GLU A 468 4.50 -8.02 -29.38
C GLU A 468 3.51 -9.15 -29.68
N ARG A 469 3.13 -9.93 -28.65
CA ARG A 469 2.12 -10.96 -28.78
C ARG A 469 0.76 -10.38 -29.17
N TRP A 470 0.34 -9.27 -28.54
CA TRP A 470 -0.92 -8.61 -28.89
C TRP A 470 -0.91 -8.04 -30.32
N ARG A 471 0.22 -7.51 -30.80
CA ARG A 471 0.33 -7.05 -32.19
C ARG A 471 0.16 -8.18 -33.21
N ARG A 472 0.67 -9.36 -32.90
CA ARG A 472 0.57 -10.56 -33.76
C ARG A 472 -0.77 -11.26 -33.65
N GLU A 473 -1.37 -11.24 -32.46
CA GLU A 473 -2.60 -11.91 -32.10
C GLU A 473 -3.63 -10.88 -31.62
N PRO A 474 -4.34 -10.18 -32.52
CA PRO A 474 -5.32 -9.15 -32.13
C PRO A 474 -6.43 -9.66 -31.20
N GLY A 475 -6.74 -10.96 -31.23
CA GLY A 475 -7.69 -11.66 -30.37
C GLY A 475 -7.13 -12.11 -29.02
N LEU A 476 -5.90 -11.75 -28.66
CA LEU A 476 -5.22 -12.23 -27.44
C LEU A 476 -6.07 -12.02 -26.16
N PHE A 477 -6.59 -10.83 -25.97
CA PHE A 477 -7.36 -10.52 -24.75
C PHE A 477 -8.77 -11.11 -24.76
N GLN A 478 -9.37 -11.35 -25.92
CA GLN A 478 -10.60 -12.15 -26.03
C GLN A 478 -10.35 -13.59 -25.54
N GLU A 479 -9.22 -14.18 -25.95
CA GLU A 479 -8.82 -15.52 -25.51
C GLU A 479 -8.54 -15.57 -24.00
N VAL A 480 -7.87 -14.55 -23.43
CA VAL A 480 -7.66 -14.42 -21.98
C VAL A 480 -8.99 -14.41 -21.24
N ILE A 481 -9.99 -13.64 -21.72
CA ILE A 481 -11.32 -13.60 -21.10
C ILE A 481 -12.03 -14.95 -21.22
N ARG A 482 -12.04 -15.56 -22.41
CA ARG A 482 -12.67 -16.88 -22.57
C ARG A 482 -12.04 -17.89 -21.63
N ARG A 483 -10.74 -18.08 -21.71
CA ARG A 483 -10.01 -19.09 -20.94
C ARG A 483 -10.16 -18.95 -19.43
N TRP A 484 -10.01 -17.74 -18.93
CA TRP A 484 -9.90 -17.50 -17.49
C TRP A 484 -11.21 -17.10 -16.80
N LEU A 485 -12.18 -16.57 -17.53
CA LEU A 485 -13.43 -16.06 -16.94
C LEU A 485 -14.66 -16.80 -17.46
N LEU A 486 -14.85 -16.98 -18.77
CA LEU A 486 -16.06 -17.58 -19.33
C LEU A 486 -16.02 -19.11 -19.28
N ASP A 487 -14.97 -19.74 -19.80
CA ASP A 487 -14.80 -21.20 -19.85
C ASP A 487 -14.26 -21.79 -18.55
N ASN A 488 -14.06 -20.95 -17.53
CA ASN A 488 -13.52 -21.35 -16.23
C ASN A 488 -14.64 -21.67 -15.24
N PRO A 489 -14.89 -22.94 -14.93
CA PRO A 489 -15.95 -23.32 -13.99
C PRO A 489 -15.58 -23.01 -12.51
N HIS A 490 -14.30 -22.69 -12.20
CA HIS A 490 -13.90 -22.32 -10.85
C HIS A 490 -14.27 -20.85 -10.59
N ARG A 491 -15.57 -20.59 -10.51
CA ARG A 491 -16.20 -19.30 -10.26
C ARG A 491 -17.09 -19.38 -9.03
N LEU A 492 -16.95 -18.39 -8.16
CA LEU A 492 -17.77 -18.18 -6.97
C LEU A 492 -18.62 -16.92 -7.14
N THR A 493 -19.93 -17.01 -6.91
CA THR A 493 -20.79 -15.83 -6.70
C THR A 493 -21.07 -15.70 -5.21
N SER A 494 -20.50 -14.66 -4.58
CA SER A 494 -20.65 -14.36 -3.15
C SER A 494 -21.62 -13.22 -2.93
N VAL A 495 -22.57 -13.43 -2.01
CA VAL A 495 -23.52 -12.41 -1.57
C VAL A 495 -23.27 -12.10 -0.11
N MET A 496 -22.95 -10.84 0.20
CA MET A 496 -22.75 -10.33 1.56
C MET A 496 -23.90 -9.44 1.96
N GLU A 497 -24.71 -9.89 2.91
CA GLU A 497 -25.94 -9.20 3.34
C GLU A 497 -25.76 -8.43 4.64
N PRO A 498 -26.31 -7.21 4.76
CA PRO A 498 -26.35 -6.51 6.03
C PRO A 498 -27.28 -7.22 7.02
N SER A 499 -26.84 -7.36 8.27
CA SER A 499 -27.65 -7.98 9.33
C SER A 499 -27.54 -7.22 10.63
N HIS A 500 -28.68 -6.99 11.29
CA HIS A 500 -28.73 -6.46 12.66
C HIS A 500 -28.45 -7.53 13.71
N SER A 501 -28.65 -8.80 13.36
CA SER A 501 -28.57 -9.91 14.31
C SER A 501 -27.23 -10.65 14.31
N CYS A 502 -26.45 -10.61 13.21
CA CYS A 502 -25.27 -11.47 13.11
C CYS A 502 -24.23 -11.19 14.20
N LEU A 503 -24.02 -9.95 14.58
CA LEU A 503 -23.14 -9.61 15.71
C LEU A 503 -23.76 -10.02 17.05
N GLU A 504 -25.06 -9.77 17.25
CA GLU A 504 -25.77 -10.16 18.48
C GLU A 504 -25.83 -11.69 18.64
N GLU A 505 -26.01 -12.40 17.56
CA GLU A 505 -25.96 -13.86 17.55
C GLU A 505 -24.55 -14.38 17.88
N ALA A 506 -23.52 -13.81 17.29
CA ALA A 506 -22.14 -14.14 17.62
C ALA A 506 -21.81 -13.83 19.10
N GLU A 507 -22.19 -12.66 19.60
CA GLU A 507 -22.02 -12.32 21.02
C GLU A 507 -22.83 -13.23 21.94
N THR A 508 -24.03 -13.62 21.54
CA THR A 508 -24.88 -14.52 22.32
C THR A 508 -24.28 -15.92 22.36
N ARG A 509 -23.78 -16.42 21.22
CA ARG A 509 -23.05 -17.70 21.17
C ARG A 509 -21.81 -17.65 22.06
N PHE A 510 -21.06 -16.55 21.98
CA PHE A 510 -19.86 -16.36 22.80
C PHE A 510 -20.18 -16.33 24.30
N ARG A 511 -21.17 -15.52 24.74
CA ARG A 511 -21.61 -15.45 26.16
C ARG A 511 -22.09 -16.80 26.66
N LYS A 512 -22.90 -17.52 25.85
CA LYS A 512 -23.37 -18.84 26.20
C LYS A 512 -22.20 -19.82 26.40
N ARG A 513 -21.23 -19.83 25.47
CA ARG A 513 -20.03 -20.66 25.56
C ARG A 513 -19.19 -20.32 26.81
N MET A 514 -19.02 -19.03 27.12
CA MET A 514 -18.29 -18.61 28.33
C MET A 514 -19.04 -19.01 29.61
N ALA A 515 -20.35 -18.90 29.61
CA ALA A 515 -21.17 -19.35 30.76
C ALA A 515 -21.11 -20.89 30.95
N GLU A 516 -21.17 -21.66 29.84
CA GLU A 516 -21.02 -23.12 29.88
C GLU A 516 -19.62 -23.51 30.40
N LEU A 517 -18.56 -22.89 29.85
CA LEU A 517 -17.19 -23.09 30.33
C LEU A 517 -17.06 -22.77 31.82
N LYS A 518 -17.54 -21.59 32.23
CA LYS A 518 -17.53 -21.15 33.62
C LYS A 518 -18.21 -22.16 34.57
N ALA A 519 -19.31 -22.77 34.14
CA ALA A 519 -20.05 -23.77 34.95
C ALA A 519 -19.24 -25.06 35.15
N THR A 520 -18.26 -25.37 34.31
CA THR A 520 -17.37 -26.54 34.45
C THR A 520 -16.11 -26.24 35.26
N LEU A 521 -15.80 -24.97 35.55
CA LEU A 521 -14.60 -24.59 36.31
C LEU A 521 -14.72 -24.93 37.77
N SER A 522 -13.71 -25.63 38.31
CA SER A 522 -13.52 -25.79 39.76
C SER A 522 -13.08 -24.45 40.39
N GLU A 523 -13.13 -24.35 41.70
CA GLU A 523 -12.62 -23.18 42.40
C GLU A 523 -11.12 -22.97 42.16
N THR A 524 -10.36 -24.06 42.11
CA THR A 524 -8.92 -24.03 41.75
C THR A 524 -8.68 -23.48 40.34
N ASP A 525 -9.56 -23.82 39.39
CA ASP A 525 -9.45 -23.26 38.02
C ASP A 525 -9.73 -21.76 38.01
N ARG A 526 -10.71 -21.28 38.75
CA ARG A 526 -11.04 -19.85 38.91
C ARG A 526 -9.91 -19.08 39.55
N GLU A 527 -9.32 -19.61 40.61
CA GLU A 527 -8.14 -19.02 41.26
C GLU A 527 -6.97 -18.95 40.26
N ARG A 528 -6.73 -20.01 39.50
CA ARG A 528 -5.68 -20.05 38.50
C ARG A 528 -5.89 -18.98 37.40
N ILE A 529 -7.11 -18.83 36.84
CA ILE A 529 -7.43 -17.79 35.86
C ILE A 529 -7.16 -16.39 36.40
N ARG A 530 -7.58 -16.12 37.65
CA ARG A 530 -7.35 -14.82 38.30
C ARG A 530 -5.85 -14.53 38.49
N ASP A 531 -5.13 -15.54 38.99
CA ASP A 531 -3.70 -15.38 39.25
C ASP A 531 -2.91 -15.22 37.95
N GLU A 532 -3.27 -15.95 36.88
CA GLU A 532 -2.72 -15.83 35.55
C GLU A 532 -2.95 -14.40 34.98
N SER A 533 -4.19 -13.91 35.01
CA SER A 533 -4.52 -12.55 34.55
C SER A 533 -3.80 -11.47 35.37
N SER A 534 -3.69 -11.64 36.69
CA SER A 534 -2.97 -10.71 37.57
C SER A 534 -1.47 -10.69 37.25
N ARG A 535 -0.87 -11.87 36.99
CA ARG A 535 0.53 -12.01 36.62
C ARG A 535 0.80 -11.39 35.24
N LEU A 536 -0.07 -11.59 34.25
CA LEU A 536 0.06 -10.97 32.92
C LEU A 536 0.02 -9.44 33.01
N ARG A 537 -0.89 -8.87 33.80
CA ARG A 537 -0.95 -7.41 34.02
C ARG A 537 0.31 -6.87 34.67
N ALA A 538 0.86 -7.60 35.66
CA ALA A 538 2.12 -7.24 36.30
C ALA A 538 3.27 -7.27 35.25
N LEU A 539 3.35 -8.31 34.43
CA LEU A 539 4.36 -8.44 33.37
C LEU A 539 4.28 -7.29 32.34
N GLN A 540 3.08 -6.84 32.01
CA GLN A 540 2.88 -5.73 31.06
C GLN A 540 3.31 -4.37 31.64
N THR A 541 3.19 -4.18 32.95
CA THR A 541 3.49 -2.90 33.63
C THR A 541 4.92 -2.80 34.15
N GLU A 542 5.54 -3.93 34.50
CA GLU A 542 6.91 -3.96 34.95
C GLU A 542 7.89 -3.68 33.81
N PRO A 543 8.85 -2.76 33.95
CA PRO A 543 9.90 -2.55 32.94
C PRO A 543 10.80 -3.79 32.82
N ASP A 544 11.44 -3.93 31.67
CA ASP A 544 12.53 -4.90 31.52
C ASP A 544 13.70 -4.58 32.46
N SER A 545 14.45 -5.60 32.86
CA SER A 545 15.62 -5.39 33.68
C SER A 545 16.71 -4.63 32.91
N PRO A 546 17.52 -3.80 33.59
CA PRO A 546 18.64 -3.12 32.93
C PRO A 546 19.60 -4.08 32.20
N GLU A 547 19.79 -5.29 32.74
CA GLU A 547 20.61 -6.34 32.16
C GLU A 547 20.01 -6.85 30.83
N ALA A 548 18.69 -7.09 30.77
CA ALA A 548 17.99 -7.49 29.55
C ALA A 548 18.05 -6.38 28.49
N LEU A 549 17.77 -5.14 28.87
CA LEU A 549 17.87 -3.98 27.97
C LEU A 549 19.30 -3.75 27.44
N ALA A 550 20.32 -4.07 28.26
CA ALA A 550 21.72 -3.92 27.86
C ALA A 550 22.17 -4.95 26.81
N THR A 551 21.41 -6.02 26.55
CA THR A 551 21.71 -6.99 25.49
C THR A 551 21.41 -6.41 24.11
N LEU A 552 20.46 -5.50 24.00
CA LEU A 552 20.10 -4.86 22.73
C LEU A 552 21.25 -3.94 22.25
N PRO A 553 21.61 -4.01 20.97
CA PRO A 553 22.61 -3.13 20.39
C PRO A 553 22.12 -1.67 20.43
N ARG A 554 23.02 -0.75 20.72
CA ARG A 554 22.73 0.69 20.77
C ARG A 554 23.64 1.45 19.82
N LEU A 555 23.06 2.39 19.10
CA LEU A 555 23.81 3.34 18.30
C LEU A 555 24.61 4.28 19.18
N LYS A 556 25.81 4.60 18.72
CA LYS A 556 26.65 5.65 19.28
C LYS A 556 26.41 6.93 18.49
N ARG A 557 26.64 8.08 19.13
CA ARG A 557 26.56 9.38 18.44
C ARG A 557 27.43 9.46 17.18
N ALA A 558 28.54 8.71 17.14
CA ALA A 558 29.43 8.66 15.99
C ALA A 558 28.83 7.89 14.79
N ASP A 559 27.89 6.99 15.04
CA ASP A 559 27.23 6.17 14.01
C ASP A 559 26.14 6.98 13.25
N ILE A 560 25.69 8.10 13.85
CA ILE A 560 24.68 8.96 13.25
C ILE A 560 25.31 9.83 12.16
N PRO A 561 24.81 9.79 10.91
CA PRO A 561 25.31 10.64 9.84
C PRO A 561 25.24 12.13 10.24
N ARG A 562 26.34 12.85 10.04
CA ARG A 562 26.42 14.30 10.38
C ARG A 562 25.71 15.19 9.37
N GLN A 563 25.52 14.69 8.16
CA GLN A 563 24.86 15.39 7.07
C GLN A 563 23.62 14.62 6.66
N ALA A 564 22.50 15.31 6.54
CA ALA A 564 21.32 14.75 5.92
C ALA A 564 21.56 14.54 4.43
N GLU A 565 20.97 13.51 3.87
CA GLU A 565 20.91 13.32 2.42
C GLU A 565 20.18 14.50 1.80
N THR A 566 20.75 15.10 0.77
CA THR A 566 20.17 16.23 0.07
C THR A 566 19.70 15.79 -1.31
N ILE A 567 18.47 16.16 -1.65
CA ILE A 567 17.97 15.99 -3.01
C ILE A 567 18.68 17.01 -3.92
N PRO A 568 19.33 16.58 -5.03
CA PRO A 568 19.91 17.48 -6.01
C PRO A 568 18.84 18.47 -6.47
N SER A 569 19.11 19.76 -6.39
CA SER A 569 18.13 20.78 -6.73
C SER A 569 18.80 21.94 -7.45
N GLU A 570 18.29 22.28 -8.63
CA GLU A 570 18.70 23.45 -9.40
C GLU A 570 17.52 24.36 -9.64
N GLU A 571 17.73 25.67 -9.43
CA GLU A 571 16.75 26.69 -9.78
C GLU A 571 17.01 27.20 -11.19
N GLY A 572 15.94 27.45 -11.94
CA GLY A 572 16.01 27.92 -13.32
C GLY A 572 14.71 28.56 -13.77
N ARG A 573 14.65 28.90 -15.05
CA ARG A 573 13.42 29.39 -15.71
C ARG A 573 13.23 28.70 -17.04
N ALA A 574 11.99 28.35 -17.36
CA ALA A 574 11.60 27.83 -18.66
C ALA A 574 10.30 28.49 -19.11
N ASP A 575 10.30 28.99 -20.33
CA ASP A 575 9.19 29.76 -20.95
C ASP A 575 8.63 30.87 -20.01
N GLY A 576 9.53 31.56 -19.28
CA GLY A 576 9.17 32.67 -18.36
C GLY A 576 8.60 32.21 -17.00
N VAL A 577 8.54 30.95 -16.71
CA VAL A 577 8.08 30.37 -15.43
C VAL A 577 9.28 29.87 -14.62
N ASP A 578 9.24 30.05 -13.31
CA ASP A 578 10.28 29.56 -12.40
C ASP A 578 10.22 28.04 -12.31
N VAL A 579 11.38 27.37 -12.32
CA VAL A 579 11.53 25.92 -12.34
C VAL A 579 12.50 25.46 -11.26
N LEU A 580 12.09 24.44 -10.49
CA LEU A 580 12.97 23.61 -9.68
C LEU A 580 13.25 22.32 -10.44
N LYS A 581 14.51 21.95 -10.61
CA LYS A 581 14.94 20.73 -11.29
C LYS A 581 15.62 19.77 -10.30
N HIS A 582 15.27 18.49 -10.39
CA HIS A 582 15.83 17.42 -9.59
C HIS A 582 16.23 16.26 -10.50
N GLU A 583 17.52 16.13 -10.78
CA GLU A 583 18.04 15.03 -11.61
C GLU A 583 18.26 13.79 -10.76
N ILE A 584 17.28 12.87 -10.82
CA ILE A 584 17.27 11.61 -10.08
C ILE A 584 16.83 10.49 -11.01
N PHE A 585 17.35 9.28 -10.81
CA PHE A 585 16.93 8.12 -11.59
C PHE A 585 15.43 7.85 -11.44
N GLY A 586 14.67 8.04 -12.52
CA GLY A 586 13.22 7.87 -12.60
C GLY A 586 12.77 6.61 -13.35
N ASN A 587 13.66 5.73 -13.80
CA ASN A 587 13.37 4.54 -14.61
C ASN A 587 12.56 4.85 -15.90
N GLY A 588 12.92 5.96 -16.57
CA GLY A 588 12.22 6.44 -17.76
C GLY A 588 10.89 7.15 -17.49
N ILE A 589 10.66 7.57 -16.23
CA ILE A 589 9.51 8.37 -15.80
C ILE A 589 9.98 9.76 -15.41
N VAL A 590 9.24 10.77 -15.84
CA VAL A 590 9.39 12.14 -15.40
C VAL A 590 8.17 12.57 -14.58
N TYR A 591 8.43 13.32 -13.53
CA TYR A 591 7.43 13.88 -12.61
C TYR A 591 7.40 15.40 -12.79
N LEU A 592 6.22 15.96 -12.99
CA LEU A 592 5.99 17.39 -13.08
C LEU A 592 4.93 17.80 -12.07
N ASP A 593 5.31 18.66 -11.12
CA ASP A 593 4.38 19.36 -10.26
C ASP A 593 4.16 20.78 -10.78
N CYS A 594 2.93 21.10 -11.18
CA CYS A 594 2.48 22.46 -11.50
C CYS A 594 1.86 23.07 -10.25
N ALA A 595 2.63 23.87 -9.53
CA ALA A 595 2.27 24.42 -8.22
C ALA A 595 1.78 25.87 -8.37
N PHE A 596 0.45 26.06 -8.37
CA PHE A 596 -0.19 27.37 -8.43
C PHE A 596 -0.30 27.99 -7.04
N ASP A 597 0.18 29.21 -6.87
CA ASP A 597 -0.04 29.99 -5.65
C ASP A 597 -1.52 30.37 -5.51
N VAL A 598 -2.14 29.99 -4.40
CA VAL A 598 -3.56 30.27 -4.09
C VAL A 598 -3.74 31.13 -2.84
N SER A 599 -2.67 31.76 -2.36
CA SER A 599 -2.70 32.63 -1.17
C SER A 599 -3.61 33.84 -1.34
N HIS A 600 -3.77 34.34 -2.57
CA HIS A 600 -4.62 35.48 -2.94
C HIS A 600 -6.10 35.13 -3.11
N VAL A 601 -6.46 33.84 -3.11
CA VAL A 601 -7.87 33.39 -3.22
C VAL A 601 -8.61 33.80 -1.94
N PRO A 602 -9.76 34.49 -2.04
CA PRO A 602 -10.51 34.94 -0.87
C PRO A 602 -10.87 33.82 0.09
N ASP A 603 -10.86 34.05 1.39
CA ASP A 603 -11.07 33.06 2.44
C ASP A 603 -12.37 32.28 2.26
N GLY A 604 -13.47 32.94 1.85
CA GLY A 604 -14.75 32.28 1.57
C GLY A 604 -14.72 31.31 0.37
N MET A 605 -13.72 31.43 -0.50
CA MET A 605 -13.54 30.56 -1.66
C MET A 605 -12.50 29.45 -1.43
N GLN A 606 -11.70 29.51 -0.40
CA GLN A 606 -10.67 28.51 -0.09
C GLN A 606 -11.22 27.08 0.04
N PRO A 607 -12.37 26.82 0.73
CA PRO A 607 -12.91 25.46 0.83
C PRO A 607 -13.34 24.84 -0.49
N TRP A 608 -13.47 25.62 -1.56
CA TRP A 608 -13.92 25.16 -2.87
C TRP A 608 -12.77 24.70 -3.79
N LEU A 609 -11.51 25.05 -3.45
CA LEU A 609 -10.34 24.69 -4.25
C LEU A 609 -10.18 23.16 -4.45
N PRO A 610 -10.37 22.31 -3.42
CA PRO A 610 -10.29 20.87 -3.63
C PRO A 610 -11.33 20.33 -4.60
N LEU A 611 -12.49 20.99 -4.72
CA LEU A 611 -13.53 20.63 -5.67
C LEU A 611 -13.19 21.07 -7.09
N LEU A 612 -12.59 22.28 -7.26
CA LEU A 612 -12.03 22.72 -8.54
C LEU A 612 -11.01 21.70 -9.07
N GLY A 613 -10.11 21.21 -8.23
CA GLY A 613 -9.16 20.15 -8.61
C GLY A 613 -9.81 18.83 -9.01
N LYS A 614 -10.88 18.43 -8.30
CA LYS A 614 -11.65 17.23 -8.63
C LYS A 614 -12.31 17.36 -10.01
N PHE A 615 -12.90 18.54 -10.30
CA PHE A 615 -13.55 18.81 -11.59
C PHE A 615 -12.53 18.90 -12.73
N ALA A 616 -11.45 19.62 -12.55
CA ALA A 616 -10.40 19.71 -13.58
C ALA A 616 -9.94 18.32 -14.06
N ARG A 617 -9.87 17.35 -13.17
CA ARG A 617 -9.42 15.99 -13.46
C ARG A 617 -10.52 15.04 -13.92
N GLY A 618 -11.77 15.30 -13.58
CA GLY A 618 -12.88 14.36 -13.77
C GLY A 618 -13.94 14.78 -14.79
N MET A 619 -13.87 16.01 -15.31
CA MET A 619 -14.77 16.52 -16.32
C MET A 619 -14.19 16.39 -17.72
N GLY A 620 -14.95 16.78 -18.75
CA GLY A 620 -14.47 16.97 -20.10
C GLY A 620 -13.54 18.17 -20.27
N ALA A 621 -12.78 18.22 -21.35
CA ALA A 621 -11.96 19.37 -21.70
C ALA A 621 -11.74 19.47 -23.22
N ALA A 622 -11.56 20.70 -23.71
CA ALA A 622 -11.27 20.99 -25.13
C ALA A 622 -12.23 20.29 -26.12
N GLY A 623 -13.53 20.30 -25.81
CA GLY A 623 -14.59 19.73 -26.65
C GLY A 623 -14.72 18.20 -26.56
N ARG A 624 -13.98 17.54 -25.65
CA ARG A 624 -14.04 16.08 -25.43
C ARG A 624 -14.82 15.78 -24.17
N ARG A 625 -15.55 14.66 -24.18
CA ARG A 625 -16.29 14.16 -23.02
C ARG A 625 -15.32 13.62 -21.93
N TYR A 626 -15.82 13.49 -20.71
CA TYR A 626 -15.05 13.01 -19.55
C TYR A 626 -14.49 11.57 -19.73
N ASP A 627 -15.24 10.69 -20.40
CA ASP A 627 -14.83 9.31 -20.67
C ASP A 627 -13.70 9.23 -21.71
N GLU A 628 -13.77 10.04 -22.77
CA GLU A 628 -12.69 10.21 -23.74
C GLU A 628 -11.43 10.81 -23.09
N MET A 629 -11.63 11.85 -22.24
CA MET A 629 -10.52 12.44 -21.48
C MET A 629 -9.86 11.44 -20.53
N ALA A 630 -10.65 10.60 -19.83
CA ALA A 630 -10.13 9.56 -18.95
C ALA A 630 -9.26 8.56 -19.72
N THR A 631 -9.69 8.14 -20.91
CA THR A 631 -8.90 7.24 -21.77
C THR A 631 -7.60 7.90 -22.21
N ARG A 632 -7.64 9.15 -22.67
CA ARG A 632 -6.46 9.89 -23.11
C ARG A 632 -5.48 10.14 -21.96
N ILE A 633 -5.96 10.52 -20.78
CA ILE A 633 -5.12 10.65 -19.57
C ILE A 633 -4.42 9.32 -19.29
N SER A 634 -5.16 8.21 -19.33
CA SER A 634 -4.58 6.88 -19.07
C SER A 634 -3.59 6.41 -20.12
N THR A 635 -3.69 6.92 -21.37
CA THR A 635 -2.75 6.61 -22.45
C THR A 635 -1.50 7.49 -22.41
N ALA A 636 -1.65 8.77 -22.07
CA ALA A 636 -0.57 9.74 -22.11
C ALA A 636 0.18 9.87 -20.76
N MET A 637 -0.51 9.71 -19.65
CA MET A 637 0.03 9.90 -18.30
C MET A 637 -0.07 8.61 -17.49
N GLY A 638 0.94 8.30 -16.70
CA GLY A 638 0.87 7.25 -15.68
C GLY A 638 -0.05 7.65 -14.52
N ALA A 639 -0.02 8.92 -14.15
CA ALA A 639 -0.94 9.49 -13.17
C ALA A 639 -1.09 11.01 -13.35
N LEU A 640 -2.27 11.51 -12.97
CA LEU A 640 -2.56 12.93 -12.77
C LEU A 640 -3.24 13.10 -11.41
N GLY A 641 -2.53 13.70 -10.46
CA GLY A 641 -3.01 14.02 -9.12
C GLY A 641 -3.28 15.51 -8.94
N VAL A 642 -4.11 15.86 -7.95
CA VAL A 642 -4.25 17.23 -7.46
C VAL A 642 -4.17 17.22 -5.95
N GLN A 643 -3.31 18.06 -5.41
CA GLN A 643 -3.07 18.20 -3.99
C GLN A 643 -3.14 19.66 -3.56
N MET A 644 -3.76 19.91 -2.42
CA MET A 644 -3.65 21.19 -1.72
C MET A 644 -2.52 21.10 -0.70
N ALA A 645 -1.66 22.10 -0.64
CA ALA A 645 -0.56 22.15 0.32
C ALA A 645 -0.38 23.56 0.86
N SER A 646 -0.03 23.66 2.13
CA SER A 646 0.32 24.91 2.80
C SER A 646 1.40 24.67 3.85
N GLY A 647 2.16 25.71 4.17
CA GLY A 647 3.23 25.59 5.14
C GLY A 647 3.85 26.97 5.47
N PHE A 648 4.94 26.90 6.21
CA PHE A 648 5.78 28.06 6.54
C PHE A 648 7.02 28.07 5.66
N GLY A 649 7.52 29.26 5.36
CA GLY A 649 8.84 29.48 4.81
C GLY A 649 9.94 29.10 5.82
N ARG A 650 11.20 29.06 5.37
CA ARG A 650 12.36 28.73 6.23
C ARG A 650 12.50 29.65 7.44
N ASP A 651 11.99 30.87 7.35
CA ASP A 651 12.01 31.87 8.42
C ASP A 651 10.92 31.62 9.50
N GLY A 652 10.02 30.67 9.27
CA GLY A 652 8.89 30.39 10.16
C GLY A 652 7.83 31.49 10.22
N ARG A 653 7.93 32.55 9.41
CA ARG A 653 7.04 33.72 9.44
C ARG A 653 6.16 33.82 8.21
N GLN A 654 6.75 33.67 7.03
CA GLN A 654 5.98 33.69 5.79
C GLN A 654 5.24 32.38 5.61
N THR A 655 4.00 32.45 5.15
CA THR A 655 3.20 31.26 4.83
C THR A 655 3.04 31.14 3.32
N TRP A 656 2.96 29.92 2.83
CA TRP A 656 2.67 29.64 1.43
C TRP A 656 1.46 28.71 1.31
N GLN A 657 0.73 28.81 0.22
CA GLN A 657 -0.46 28.01 -0.08
C GLN A 657 -0.41 27.66 -1.56
N ARG A 658 -0.50 26.37 -1.89
CA ARG A 658 -0.36 25.88 -3.26
C ARG A 658 -1.47 24.88 -3.61
N MET A 659 -1.95 25.02 -4.84
CA MET A 659 -2.71 23.95 -5.52
C MET A 659 -1.76 23.30 -6.51
N ILE A 660 -1.48 22.02 -6.34
CA ILE A 660 -0.44 21.30 -7.07
C ILE A 660 -1.08 20.26 -7.97
N PHE A 661 -0.93 20.42 -9.29
CA PHE A 661 -1.23 19.38 -10.26
C PHE A 661 0.02 18.56 -10.49
N ARG A 662 -0.06 17.29 -10.15
CA ARG A 662 1.05 16.34 -10.16
C ARG A 662 0.89 15.36 -11.32
N MET A 663 1.62 15.57 -12.41
CA MET A 663 1.66 14.73 -13.59
C MET A 663 2.87 13.80 -13.53
N ARG A 664 2.66 12.57 -13.96
CA ARG A 664 3.72 11.57 -14.13
C ARG A 664 3.60 10.97 -15.52
N ALA A 665 4.68 10.90 -16.27
CA ALA A 665 4.67 10.37 -17.63
C ALA A 665 5.95 9.62 -18.00
N LEU A 666 5.85 8.65 -18.88
CA LEU A 666 7.01 8.05 -19.54
C LEU A 666 7.61 9.08 -20.54
N HIS A 667 8.93 9.06 -20.72
CA HIS A 667 9.62 10.01 -21.60
C HIS A 667 8.96 10.15 -22.97
N ARG A 668 8.62 9.05 -23.63
CA ARG A 668 7.95 9.04 -24.93
C ARG A 668 6.59 9.73 -24.98
N ASN A 669 5.96 9.93 -23.84
CA ASN A 669 4.61 10.48 -23.73
C ASN A 669 4.59 11.95 -23.29
N ILE A 670 5.75 12.55 -23.01
CA ILE A 670 5.86 13.94 -22.48
C ILE A 670 5.10 14.97 -23.32
N PRO A 671 5.26 15.02 -24.68
CA PRO A 671 4.58 16.04 -25.47
C PRO A 671 3.04 15.95 -25.38
N GLU A 672 2.50 14.73 -25.47
CA GLU A 672 1.05 14.51 -25.37
C GLU A 672 0.53 14.81 -23.95
N ALA A 673 1.27 14.40 -22.93
CA ALA A 673 0.91 14.63 -21.53
C ALA A 673 0.86 16.13 -21.19
N LEU A 674 1.85 16.93 -21.63
CA LEU A 674 1.86 18.38 -21.43
C LEU A 674 0.72 19.08 -22.19
N SER A 675 0.46 18.69 -23.45
CA SER A 675 -0.66 19.20 -24.24
C SER A 675 -1.99 18.92 -23.54
N LEU A 676 -2.18 17.69 -23.05
CA LEU A 676 -3.40 17.26 -22.38
C LEU A 676 -3.59 17.98 -21.02
N LEU A 677 -2.52 18.16 -20.26
CA LEU A 677 -2.56 18.96 -19.03
C LEU A 677 -2.94 20.41 -19.31
N GLY A 678 -2.41 20.98 -20.39
CA GLY A 678 -2.81 22.31 -20.87
C GLY A 678 -4.31 22.40 -21.19
N ASP A 679 -4.87 21.42 -21.91
CA ASP A 679 -6.30 21.34 -22.18
C ASP A 679 -7.15 21.29 -20.90
N ILE A 680 -6.76 20.46 -19.94
CA ILE A 680 -7.43 20.30 -18.64
C ILE A 680 -7.47 21.63 -17.86
N LEU A 681 -6.36 22.34 -17.80
CA LEU A 681 -6.25 23.57 -17.01
C LEU A 681 -6.91 24.78 -17.70
N SER A 682 -6.79 24.88 -19.03
CA SER A 682 -7.27 26.06 -19.77
C SER A 682 -8.68 25.93 -20.33
N ALA A 683 -9.09 24.71 -20.72
CA ALA A 683 -10.30 24.45 -21.49
C ALA A 683 -11.19 23.36 -20.89
N GLY A 684 -11.20 23.21 -19.55
CA GLY A 684 -12.09 22.31 -18.81
C GLY A 684 -13.55 22.66 -19.06
N ASP A 685 -14.39 21.65 -19.35
CA ASP A 685 -15.80 21.80 -19.67
C ASP A 685 -16.65 21.43 -18.46
N LEU A 686 -17.38 22.39 -17.90
CA LEU A 686 -18.31 22.23 -16.77
C LEU A 686 -19.78 22.11 -17.21
N SER A 687 -20.05 21.81 -18.47
CA SER A 687 -21.42 21.74 -18.99
C SER A 687 -22.16 20.44 -18.61
N ASP A 688 -21.43 19.33 -18.35
CA ASP A 688 -22.03 18.06 -17.94
C ASP A 688 -22.43 18.10 -16.45
N ARG A 689 -23.65 18.54 -16.17
CA ARG A 689 -24.19 18.73 -14.83
C ARG A 689 -24.34 17.42 -14.04
N ARG A 690 -24.70 16.33 -14.72
CA ARG A 690 -24.80 15.01 -14.09
C ARG A 690 -23.43 14.54 -13.61
N ARG A 691 -22.42 14.67 -14.46
CA ARG A 691 -21.04 14.31 -14.09
C ARG A 691 -20.51 15.16 -12.94
N MET A 692 -20.87 16.46 -12.87
CA MET A 692 -20.50 17.30 -11.72
C MET A 692 -21.12 16.78 -10.42
N GLU A 693 -22.38 16.39 -10.42
CA GLU A 693 -23.07 15.81 -9.26
C GLU A 693 -22.39 14.52 -8.82
N ASP A 694 -22.11 13.61 -9.76
CA ASP A 694 -21.38 12.37 -9.49
C ASP A 694 -20.03 12.63 -8.81
N LEU A 695 -19.25 13.60 -9.30
CA LEU A 695 -17.94 13.95 -8.74
C LEU A 695 -18.04 14.57 -7.32
N VAL A 696 -19.10 15.32 -7.03
CA VAL A 696 -19.40 15.82 -5.68
C VAL A 696 -19.68 14.65 -4.75
N LEU A 697 -20.54 13.72 -5.18
CA LEU A 697 -20.90 12.53 -4.40
C LEU A 697 -19.70 11.61 -4.19
N GLU A 698 -18.89 11.35 -5.21
CA GLU A 698 -17.65 10.58 -5.10
C GLU A 698 -16.70 11.20 -4.05
N LYS A 699 -16.49 12.53 -4.09
CA LYS A 699 -15.60 13.22 -3.15
C LYS A 699 -16.15 13.20 -1.73
N ARG A 700 -17.47 13.43 -1.57
CA ARG A 700 -18.16 13.33 -0.27
C ARG A 700 -18.00 11.93 0.32
N ASN A 701 -18.33 10.90 -0.45
CA ASN A 701 -18.29 9.50 0.01
C ASN A 701 -16.87 9.10 0.42
N SER A 702 -15.86 9.48 -0.36
CA SER A 702 -14.44 9.25 -0.03
C SER A 702 -14.05 9.90 1.29
N LEU A 703 -14.43 11.16 1.51
CA LEU A 703 -14.09 11.87 2.74
C LEU A 703 -14.87 11.34 3.95
N GLN A 704 -16.14 10.98 3.76
CA GLN A 704 -16.99 10.42 4.81
C GLN A 704 -16.52 9.03 5.25
N SER A 705 -16.12 8.18 4.31
CA SER A 705 -15.56 6.85 4.63
C SER A 705 -14.23 6.94 5.39
N ALA A 706 -13.47 8.03 5.20
CA ALA A 706 -12.22 8.26 5.92
C ALA A 706 -12.42 8.70 7.38
N VAL A 707 -13.60 9.13 7.79
CA VAL A 707 -13.82 9.70 9.14
C VAL A 707 -13.55 8.67 10.24
N ILE A 708 -14.06 7.45 10.11
CA ILE A 708 -13.89 6.41 11.14
C ILE A 708 -12.44 5.95 11.23
N PRO A 709 -11.79 5.47 10.14
CA PRO A 709 -10.41 4.98 10.23
C PRO A 709 -9.39 6.08 10.53
N SER A 710 -9.70 7.34 10.20
CA SER A 710 -8.80 8.49 10.38
C SER A 710 -9.33 9.54 11.35
N GLY A 711 -10.19 9.18 12.28
CA GLY A 711 -10.85 10.11 13.23
C GLY A 711 -9.88 10.99 14.01
N HIS A 712 -8.72 10.43 14.40
CA HIS A 712 -7.63 11.16 15.04
C HIS A 712 -7.08 12.31 14.16
N LEU A 713 -6.97 12.13 12.86
CA LEU A 713 -6.52 13.18 11.93
C LEU A 713 -7.56 14.30 11.80
N PHE A 714 -8.86 13.95 11.74
CA PHE A 714 -9.93 14.95 11.74
C PHE A 714 -9.95 15.75 13.05
N ALA A 715 -9.77 15.11 14.18
CA ALA A 715 -9.67 15.76 15.49
C ALA A 715 -8.44 16.69 15.57
N GLN A 716 -7.29 16.20 15.13
CA GLN A 716 -6.04 16.97 15.08
C GLN A 716 -6.16 18.21 14.19
N ARG A 717 -6.68 18.09 12.95
CA ARG A 717 -6.92 19.21 12.05
C ARG A 717 -7.82 20.24 12.66
N THR A 718 -8.94 19.82 13.24
CA THR A 718 -9.89 20.72 13.91
C THR A 718 -9.24 21.44 15.08
N ALA A 719 -8.50 20.76 15.94
CA ALA A 719 -7.80 21.36 17.06
C ALA A 719 -6.70 22.35 16.63
N ALA A 720 -5.93 22.00 15.59
CA ALA A 720 -4.85 22.85 15.07
C ALA A 720 -5.36 24.05 14.27
N SER A 721 -6.57 24.00 13.70
CA SER A 721 -7.08 25.01 12.77
C SER A 721 -7.14 26.43 13.31
N THR A 722 -7.17 26.61 14.63
CA THR A 722 -7.19 27.91 15.30
C THR A 722 -5.80 28.46 15.62
N GLN A 723 -4.75 27.70 15.37
CA GLN A 723 -3.39 28.06 15.80
C GLN A 723 -2.61 28.80 14.70
N THR A 724 -2.72 28.34 13.44
CA THR A 724 -1.98 28.91 12.34
C THR A 724 -2.79 28.96 11.05
N LEU A 725 -2.41 29.82 10.11
CA LEU A 725 -3.05 29.88 8.79
C LEU A 725 -2.88 28.56 8.00
N PRO A 726 -1.71 27.93 7.92
CA PRO A 726 -1.59 26.63 7.26
C PRO A 726 -2.51 25.56 7.85
N SER A 727 -2.63 25.50 9.18
CA SER A 727 -3.53 24.54 9.84
C SER A 727 -5.02 24.83 9.57
N LEU A 728 -5.40 26.11 9.49
CA LEU A 728 -6.75 26.50 9.06
C LEU A 728 -7.02 26.04 7.62
N ARG A 729 -6.06 26.20 6.72
CA ARG A 729 -6.18 25.75 5.32
C ARG A 729 -6.33 24.23 5.23
N ASP A 730 -5.55 23.46 6.00
CA ASP A 730 -5.70 22.00 6.02
C ASP A 730 -7.10 21.58 6.50
N GLU A 731 -7.66 22.20 7.52
CA GLU A 731 -9.03 21.96 7.96
C GLU A 731 -10.07 22.34 6.89
N GLN A 732 -9.89 23.46 6.17
CA GLN A 732 -10.77 23.90 5.11
C GLN A 732 -10.74 22.98 3.88
N TRP A 733 -9.58 22.38 3.56
CA TRP A 733 -9.38 21.58 2.37
C TRP A 733 -9.59 20.08 2.59
N ASN A 734 -9.32 19.58 3.79
CA ASN A 734 -9.26 18.14 4.09
C ASN A 734 -10.02 17.71 5.36
N GLY A 735 -10.55 18.68 6.13
CA GLY A 735 -11.18 18.40 7.42
C GLY A 735 -12.70 18.47 7.40
N ARG A 736 -13.29 18.73 8.58
CA ARG A 736 -14.73 18.84 8.79
C ARG A 736 -15.40 19.95 7.98
N ILE A 737 -14.68 21.08 7.77
CA ILE A 737 -15.22 22.20 6.98
C ILE A 737 -15.48 21.71 5.56
N GLN A 738 -14.56 20.99 4.95
CA GLN A 738 -14.71 20.39 3.64
C GLN A 738 -15.89 19.41 3.60
N LEU A 739 -15.99 18.52 4.60
CA LEU A 739 -17.08 17.54 4.65
C LEU A 739 -18.46 18.21 4.76
N ARG A 740 -18.58 19.27 5.57
CA ARG A 740 -19.83 20.05 5.67
C ARG A 740 -20.21 20.70 4.34
N LEU A 741 -19.24 21.29 3.64
CA LEU A 741 -19.48 21.84 2.30
C LEU A 741 -20.02 20.78 1.34
N LEU A 742 -19.38 19.63 1.28
CA LEU A 742 -19.77 18.53 0.39
C LEU A 742 -21.12 17.93 0.77
N ASN A 743 -21.45 17.77 2.05
CA ASN A 743 -22.76 17.33 2.50
C ASN A 743 -23.85 18.32 2.08
N GLY A 744 -23.63 19.62 2.28
CA GLY A 744 -24.59 20.66 1.87
C GLY A 744 -24.80 20.69 0.35
N LEU A 745 -23.75 20.45 -0.44
CA LEU A 745 -23.87 20.33 -1.90
C LEU A 745 -24.62 19.05 -2.31
N ALA A 746 -24.37 17.93 -1.65
CA ALA A 746 -25.04 16.67 -1.97
C ALA A 746 -26.55 16.70 -1.62
N GLU A 747 -26.93 17.41 -0.54
CA GLU A 747 -28.34 17.58 -0.15
C GLU A 747 -29.12 18.54 -1.06
N ARG A 748 -28.47 19.55 -1.59
CA ARG A 748 -29.09 20.64 -2.38
C ARG A 748 -28.20 21.00 -3.56
N PHE A 749 -28.03 20.04 -4.47
CA PHE A 749 -27.20 20.26 -5.65
C PHE A 749 -27.82 21.32 -6.57
N ALA A 750 -27.05 22.35 -6.87
CA ALA A 750 -27.45 23.42 -7.78
C ALA A 750 -26.30 23.70 -8.77
N ALA A 751 -26.46 23.19 -9.99
CA ALA A 751 -25.34 23.18 -10.95
C ALA A 751 -24.94 24.59 -11.42
N ASP A 752 -25.88 25.47 -11.73
CA ASP A 752 -25.59 26.79 -12.33
C ASP A 752 -24.78 27.69 -11.39
N PRO A 753 -25.11 27.87 -10.11
CA PRO A 753 -24.29 28.62 -9.17
C PRO A 753 -22.92 27.98 -8.94
N LEU A 754 -22.85 26.63 -9.00
CA LEU A 754 -21.59 25.92 -8.85
C LEU A 754 -20.66 26.13 -10.05
N VAL A 755 -21.19 26.10 -11.27
CA VAL A 755 -20.44 26.40 -12.50
C VAL A 755 -19.84 27.82 -12.44
N GLU A 756 -20.69 28.83 -12.13
CA GLU A 756 -20.21 30.23 -12.02
C GLU A 756 -19.09 30.37 -10.97
N HIS A 757 -19.25 29.69 -9.83
CA HIS A 757 -18.25 29.70 -8.76
C HIS A 757 -16.92 29.04 -9.19
N MET A 758 -16.99 27.90 -9.90
CA MET A 758 -15.82 27.18 -10.39
C MET A 758 -15.11 27.93 -11.52
N GLU A 759 -15.83 28.56 -12.43
CA GLU A 759 -15.24 29.40 -13.48
C GLU A 759 -14.48 30.60 -12.91
N ARG A 760 -15.07 31.23 -11.87
CA ARG A 760 -14.39 32.32 -11.16
C ARG A 760 -13.10 31.84 -10.48
N LEU A 761 -13.14 30.67 -9.81
CA LEU A 761 -11.94 30.07 -9.20
C LEU A 761 -10.89 29.72 -10.25
N ARG A 762 -11.30 29.12 -11.38
CA ARG A 762 -10.40 28.75 -12.47
C ARG A 762 -9.62 29.98 -12.97
N ALA A 763 -10.30 31.08 -13.18
CA ALA A 763 -9.70 32.34 -13.61
C ALA A 763 -8.73 32.92 -12.59
N LEU A 764 -9.00 32.74 -11.28
CA LEU A 764 -8.11 33.17 -10.21
C LEU A 764 -6.85 32.32 -10.08
N VAL A 765 -6.96 31.00 -10.29
CA VAL A 765 -5.90 30.06 -9.96
C VAL A 765 -4.94 29.79 -11.13
N PHE A 766 -5.48 29.50 -12.32
CA PHE A 766 -4.65 29.00 -13.43
C PHE A 766 -4.07 30.11 -14.29
N GLY A 767 -2.99 30.74 -13.79
CA GLY A 767 -2.24 31.77 -14.50
C GLY A 767 -0.73 31.56 -14.42
N ARG A 768 0.01 31.86 -15.52
CA ARG A 768 1.48 31.68 -15.60
C ARG A 768 2.24 32.48 -14.52
N GLY A 769 1.80 33.68 -14.17
CA GLY A 769 2.45 34.51 -13.15
C GLY A 769 2.37 33.98 -11.71
N ARG A 770 1.62 32.85 -11.50
CA ARG A 770 1.45 32.20 -10.21
C ARG A 770 1.94 30.78 -10.19
N LEU A 771 2.55 30.34 -11.28
CA LEU A 771 3.00 28.96 -11.47
C LEU A 771 4.47 28.81 -11.09
N LEU A 772 4.76 27.79 -10.29
CA LEU A 772 6.08 27.22 -10.09
C LEU A 772 6.06 25.80 -10.65
N LEU A 773 7.03 25.46 -11.46
CA LEU A 773 7.23 24.11 -11.97
C LEU A 773 8.27 23.39 -11.10
N ASN A 774 7.97 22.15 -10.70
CA ASN A 774 8.92 21.27 -10.03
C ASN A 774 9.06 20.00 -10.86
N VAL A 775 10.26 19.76 -11.39
CA VAL A 775 10.53 18.68 -12.35
C VAL A 775 11.53 17.70 -11.75
N THR A 776 11.18 16.42 -11.75
CA THR A 776 12.05 15.34 -11.26
C THR A 776 12.13 14.22 -12.28
N GLY A 777 13.33 13.73 -12.58
CA GLY A 777 13.59 12.62 -13.51
C GLY A 777 15.07 12.49 -13.78
N ASP A 778 15.45 11.59 -14.68
CA ASP A 778 16.82 11.56 -15.19
C ASP A 778 17.06 12.74 -16.16
N ALA A 779 18.32 13.01 -16.49
CA ALA A 779 18.71 14.16 -17.31
C ALA A 779 17.99 14.21 -18.66
N GLU A 780 17.77 13.04 -19.32
CA GLU A 780 17.03 12.94 -20.57
C GLU A 780 15.57 13.38 -20.40
N GLY A 781 14.87 12.83 -19.40
CA GLY A 781 13.46 13.15 -19.14
C GLY A 781 13.24 14.59 -18.73
N VAL A 782 14.11 15.14 -17.89
CA VAL A 782 14.08 16.57 -17.50
C VAL A 782 14.31 17.45 -18.73
N GLY A 783 15.32 17.14 -19.56
CA GLY A 783 15.61 17.89 -20.80
C GLY A 783 14.41 17.93 -21.74
N LEU A 784 13.88 16.77 -22.12
CA LEU A 784 12.70 16.63 -22.98
C LEU A 784 11.48 17.38 -22.45
N LEU A 785 11.21 17.31 -21.14
CA LEU A 785 10.08 18.01 -20.54
C LEU A 785 10.22 19.53 -20.66
N LEU A 786 11.42 20.07 -20.39
CA LEU A 786 11.66 21.51 -20.44
C LEU A 786 11.66 22.05 -21.87
N GLU A 787 12.10 21.28 -22.87
CA GLU A 787 11.98 21.64 -24.28
C GLU A 787 10.52 21.76 -24.72
N GLU A 788 9.65 20.87 -24.25
CA GLU A 788 8.24 20.79 -24.60
C GLU A 788 7.31 21.61 -23.70
N ILE A 789 7.83 22.26 -22.64
CA ILE A 789 7.01 22.91 -21.59
C ILE A 789 6.10 24.02 -22.14
N GLY A 790 6.48 24.63 -23.28
CA GLY A 790 5.67 25.63 -23.98
C GLY A 790 4.30 25.12 -24.44
N ALA A 791 4.14 23.81 -24.65
CA ALA A 791 2.85 23.21 -24.96
C ALA A 791 1.83 23.34 -23.81
N LEU A 792 2.31 23.42 -22.57
CA LEU A 792 1.49 23.66 -21.37
C LEU A 792 1.38 25.17 -21.10
N THR A 793 2.52 25.84 -20.92
CA THR A 793 2.55 27.22 -20.44
C THR A 793 1.94 28.21 -21.44
N GLY A 794 2.06 27.93 -22.74
CA GLY A 794 1.46 28.74 -23.81
C GLY A 794 -0.07 28.78 -23.81
N ARG A 795 -0.73 27.82 -23.13
CA ARG A 795 -2.20 27.74 -23.00
C ARG A 795 -2.73 28.42 -21.74
N LEU A 796 -1.87 28.73 -20.78
CA LEU A 796 -2.24 29.42 -19.55
C LEU A 796 -2.24 30.96 -19.77
N GLY A 797 -3.25 31.64 -19.24
CA GLY A 797 -3.31 33.09 -19.24
C GLY A 797 -2.11 33.70 -18.51
N SER A 798 -1.78 34.97 -18.83
CA SER A 798 -0.64 35.67 -18.20
C SER A 798 -0.74 35.67 -16.66
N GLY A 799 -1.95 35.79 -16.09
CA GLY A 799 -2.15 35.95 -14.65
C GLY A 799 -1.42 37.18 -14.08
N SER A 800 -1.91 37.79 -13.03
CA SER A 800 -1.10 38.80 -12.34
C SER A 800 -0.03 38.14 -11.50
N PRO A 801 1.22 38.61 -11.44
CA PRO A 801 2.24 38.13 -10.53
C PRO A 801 1.69 38.08 -9.09
N GLY A 802 2.05 37.08 -8.32
CA GLY A 802 1.72 37.04 -6.90
C GLY A 802 2.27 38.29 -6.20
N THR A 803 1.39 39.17 -5.71
CA THR A 803 1.79 40.13 -4.71
C THR A 803 1.79 39.39 -3.38
N ASP A 804 2.87 39.47 -2.62
CA ASP A 804 2.93 39.02 -1.25
C ASP A 804 1.80 39.69 -0.46
N GLY A 805 0.69 38.93 -0.29
CA GLY A 805 -0.45 39.45 0.50
C GLY A 805 -0.11 39.41 1.98
N PRO A 806 -0.61 40.36 2.78
CA PRO A 806 -0.32 40.41 4.20
C PRO A 806 -0.80 39.14 4.91
N SER A 807 0.11 38.49 5.63
CA SER A 807 -0.18 37.41 6.56
C SER A 807 -1.08 37.97 7.68
N MET A 808 -2.38 37.76 7.59
CA MET A 808 -3.26 37.93 8.74
C MET A 808 -3.31 36.64 9.54
N ALA A 809 -2.80 36.68 10.76
CA ALA A 809 -3.07 35.62 11.73
C ALA A 809 -4.58 35.54 11.97
N PRO A 810 -5.21 34.36 11.89
CA PRO A 810 -6.63 34.23 12.17
C PRO A 810 -6.89 34.55 13.63
N ALA A 811 -7.93 35.36 13.91
CA ALA A 811 -8.42 35.53 15.27
C ALA A 811 -8.88 34.17 15.83
N PRO A 812 -8.59 33.85 17.10
CA PRO A 812 -8.95 32.57 17.69
C PRO A 812 -10.47 32.42 17.72
N ALA A 813 -11.00 31.57 16.84
CA ALA A 813 -12.39 31.17 16.88
C ALA A 813 -12.55 30.05 17.96
N ARG A 814 -13.33 30.31 19.01
CA ARG A 814 -13.71 29.27 19.96
C ARG A 814 -14.64 28.29 19.26
N VAL A 815 -14.10 27.17 18.81
CA VAL A 815 -14.91 26.05 18.32
C VAL A 815 -15.02 25.03 19.45
N GLY A 816 -16.21 24.96 20.06
CA GLY A 816 -16.54 23.88 20.99
C GLY A 816 -16.61 22.57 20.21
N VAL A 817 -15.88 21.56 20.65
CA VAL A 817 -16.03 20.19 20.20
C VAL A 817 -17.07 19.54 21.10
N SER A 818 -18.27 19.29 20.58
CA SER A 818 -19.27 18.41 21.20
C SER A 818 -19.25 17.06 20.49
#